data_e0137ff1aca406d7b84ada5c28eefe63
#
_entry.id   e0137ff1aca406d7b84ada5c28eefe63
#
_cell.length_a   1.000
_cell.length_b   1.000
_cell.length_c   1.000
_cell.angle_alpha   90.00
_cell.angle_beta   90.00
_cell.angle_gamma   90.00
#
_symmetry.space_group_name_H-M   'P 1'
#
loop_
_entity.id
_entity.type
_entity.pdbx_description
1 polymer ?
#
loop_
_entity_poly.entity_id
_entity_poly.type
_entity_poly.pdbx_seq_one_letter_code
_entity_poly.pdbx_strand_id
1 'polypeptide(L)'
;MTKQEFHLDFCGRGITVETGEIAKQADGAVIIRYGDTVTLSTACASNQAKEGIDFFPLTVSFEEKLYSVGKIPGGFLRREGRPSEHATLTARMIDRPIRPLFAEGFRNEVQVVNTVLSVDQDASPEMAAMFGASLALCISDIPFNGPIAGVKVGRINGELVANPTVAQMEESDIDLTVAGTAKALNMVEAGAKEVSEEDMLAALMFGHEQIKKLCAFQEEIVAACGKEKREIELYAVDETIDREVRANFEAQIRAAVSIKEKLERYGKIDDLTDEAAEMIANKEYESEKDQNNAVKQAREICRGIEADEVRRLIIEDKVRPDGRQIDEIRPLNSQVDLLPRVHGSALFTRGETQVLSTTTLGALNDNQIIDDLTVVDSKRFMHHYNFPPYCVGETGRMGNPGRREIGHGALGERALAQVLPSVDEFPYTIRTVADVMESNGSSSQASICAGTMSLMAAGVPIKAPVAGIAMGLIMDDNSGKYTVLTDIQGMEDHFGDMDFKVAGTKNGITALQMDIKVTGITKNIFEEALAQAHKARLEILDNMLACIPSPREQLSPYAPKIAMMNIDPDKIKDVIGPGGKMINEIIAQCDNVKIDIDDDGKVVIYHNDYDTIEKAKQMISDIVRVAKVGDVFAAKVVRLEKFGAFVNLFGNTDGLLHISKISHHRVDKVEDVLKLGDIIDVKVTEIDNKGRINVSAKALLPKPKTEEEKTEA
;
A
#
# COMPACT_ATOMS: atom_id res chain seq x y z
N MET A 1 16.31 17.87 -36.02
CA MET A 1 15.35 16.87 -36.56
C MET A 1 14.00 17.55 -36.72
N THR A 2 13.24 17.19 -37.76
CA THR A 2 11.85 17.63 -37.92
C THR A 2 10.97 16.78 -37.02
N LYS A 3 9.84 17.34 -36.58
CA LYS A 3 8.82 16.59 -35.83
C LYS A 3 8.41 15.33 -36.59
N GLN A 4 8.38 14.20 -35.91
CA GLN A 4 7.84 12.94 -36.43
C GLN A 4 6.73 12.47 -35.47
N GLU A 5 5.71 11.83 -36.04
CA GLU A 5 4.52 11.41 -35.33
C GLU A 5 4.11 10.01 -35.77
N PHE A 6 3.78 9.14 -34.81
CA PHE A 6 3.41 7.73 -35.03
C PHE A 6 2.15 7.42 -34.21
N HIS A 7 1.32 6.51 -34.72
CA HIS A 7 0.02 6.21 -34.14
C HIS A 7 -0.21 4.70 -34.02
N LEU A 8 -0.80 4.28 -32.93
CA LEU A 8 -1.28 2.91 -32.67
C LEU A 8 -2.64 2.99 -31.98
N ASP A 9 -3.61 2.20 -32.39
CA ASP A 9 -4.80 1.92 -31.59
C ASP A 9 -4.49 0.73 -30.65
N PHE A 10 -4.56 0.99 -29.35
CA PHE A 10 -4.25 -0.01 -28.34
C PHE A 10 -5.38 -0.08 -27.31
N CYS A 11 -6.04 -1.24 -27.25
CA CYS A 11 -7.17 -1.49 -26.34
C CYS A 11 -8.30 -0.46 -26.47
N GLY A 12 -8.60 -0.02 -27.71
CA GLY A 12 -9.65 0.94 -28.00
C GLY A 12 -9.31 2.40 -27.71
N ARG A 13 -8.03 2.70 -27.42
CA ARG A 13 -7.51 4.07 -27.26
C ARG A 13 -6.31 4.32 -28.14
N GLY A 14 -6.23 5.53 -28.70
CA GLY A 14 -5.08 5.92 -29.50
C GLY A 14 -3.84 6.19 -28.66
N ILE A 15 -2.72 5.59 -29.04
CA ILE A 15 -1.39 6.00 -28.60
C ILE A 15 -0.78 6.84 -29.72
N THR A 16 -0.38 8.06 -29.42
CA THR A 16 0.38 8.93 -30.34
C THR A 16 1.75 9.19 -29.74
N VAL A 17 2.79 8.98 -30.54
CA VAL A 17 4.18 9.25 -30.19
C VAL A 17 4.68 10.42 -31.03
N GLU A 18 5.20 11.46 -30.37
CA GLU A 18 5.84 12.60 -31.03
C GLU A 18 7.33 12.68 -30.64
N THR A 19 8.22 12.89 -31.57
CA THR A 19 9.65 13.08 -31.31
C THR A 19 10.25 14.16 -32.22
N GLY A 20 11.42 14.69 -31.85
CA GLY A 20 12.21 15.63 -32.63
C GLY A 20 11.87 17.12 -32.45
N GLU A 21 10.83 17.47 -31.67
CA GLU A 21 10.40 18.86 -31.44
C GLU A 21 10.80 19.39 -30.05
N ILE A 22 10.58 18.60 -29.01
CA ILE A 22 10.78 19.00 -27.59
C ILE A 22 12.01 18.31 -27.00
N ALA A 23 12.65 18.93 -26.00
CA ALA A 23 13.81 18.42 -25.26
C ALA A 23 14.97 17.94 -26.15
N LYS A 24 15.31 18.71 -27.18
CA LYS A 24 16.30 18.35 -28.21
C LYS A 24 17.73 18.17 -27.71
N GLN A 25 18.05 18.57 -26.47
CA GLN A 25 19.36 18.39 -25.87
C GLN A 25 19.50 17.03 -25.18
N ALA A 26 18.39 16.32 -24.91
CA ALA A 26 18.43 14.95 -24.42
C ALA A 26 18.93 13.99 -25.51
N ASP A 27 19.58 12.90 -25.12
CA ASP A 27 20.01 11.87 -26.07
C ASP A 27 18.80 11.21 -26.76
N GLY A 28 17.71 11.00 -26.02
CA GLY A 28 16.40 10.59 -26.52
C GLY A 28 15.27 11.36 -25.85
N ALA A 29 14.25 11.76 -26.59
CA ALA A 29 13.07 12.45 -26.06
C ALA A 29 11.82 12.12 -26.86
N VAL A 30 10.73 11.78 -26.18
CA VAL A 30 9.43 11.48 -26.77
C VAL A 30 8.29 12.07 -25.94
N ILE A 31 7.24 12.52 -26.62
CA ILE A 31 5.94 12.78 -26.01
C ILE A 31 5.04 11.59 -26.35
N ILE A 32 4.44 11.04 -25.31
CA ILE A 32 3.44 9.99 -25.45
C ILE A 32 2.08 10.58 -25.10
N ARG A 33 1.12 10.43 -26.02
CA ARG A 33 -0.29 10.71 -25.78
C ARG A 33 -1.05 9.40 -25.77
N TYR A 34 -1.73 9.12 -24.69
CA TYR A 34 -2.61 7.96 -24.51
C TYR A 34 -3.97 8.46 -24.05
N GLY A 35 -4.94 8.54 -24.94
CA GLY A 35 -6.12 9.37 -24.71
C GLY A 35 -5.72 10.84 -24.48
N ASP A 36 -6.25 11.48 -23.44
CA ASP A 36 -5.88 12.84 -23.02
C ASP A 36 -4.70 12.87 -22.04
N THR A 37 -4.15 11.71 -21.64
CA THR A 37 -2.91 11.63 -20.88
C THR A 37 -1.72 11.95 -21.77
N VAL A 38 -0.86 12.86 -21.32
CA VAL A 38 0.35 13.29 -22.03
C VAL A 38 1.55 13.21 -21.10
N THR A 39 2.57 12.45 -21.49
CA THR A 39 3.85 12.37 -20.77
C THR A 39 5.01 12.75 -21.68
N LEU A 40 5.99 13.47 -21.12
CA LEU A 40 7.30 13.69 -21.73
C LEU A 40 8.29 12.74 -21.07
N SER A 41 8.92 11.86 -21.87
CA SER A 41 9.98 10.99 -21.39
C SER A 41 11.30 11.36 -22.07
N THR A 42 12.35 11.54 -21.27
CA THR A 42 13.69 11.90 -21.75
C THR A 42 14.73 10.93 -21.19
N ALA A 43 15.75 10.62 -21.96
CA ALA A 43 16.88 9.81 -21.58
C ALA A 43 18.18 10.56 -21.87
N CYS A 44 19.10 10.57 -20.91
CA CYS A 44 20.45 11.11 -21.03
C CYS A 44 21.45 10.16 -20.40
N ALA A 45 22.64 10.04 -20.99
CA ALA A 45 23.75 9.28 -20.41
C ALA A 45 25.05 10.11 -20.40
N SER A 46 25.87 9.91 -19.37
CA SER A 46 27.22 10.47 -19.32
C SER A 46 28.11 9.84 -20.39
N ASN A 47 29.05 10.62 -20.91
CA ASN A 47 29.99 10.12 -21.93
C ASN A 47 31.04 9.16 -21.34
N GLN A 48 31.28 9.24 -20.03
CA GLN A 48 32.28 8.44 -19.30
C GLN A 48 31.73 8.00 -17.96
N ALA A 49 32.13 6.83 -17.50
CA ALA A 49 31.87 6.38 -16.15
C ALA A 49 32.63 7.25 -15.13
N LYS A 50 32.01 7.51 -13.98
CA LYS A 50 32.70 8.18 -12.87
C LYS A 50 33.72 7.23 -12.27
N GLU A 51 34.90 7.77 -11.91
CA GLU A 51 35.94 6.98 -11.27
C GLU A 51 35.46 6.36 -9.96
N GLY A 52 35.84 5.10 -9.77
CA GLY A 52 35.58 4.37 -8.54
C GLY A 52 34.16 3.87 -8.33
N ILE A 53 33.28 4.00 -9.33
CA ILE A 53 31.95 3.38 -9.32
C ILE A 53 32.07 1.87 -9.58
N ASP A 54 31.40 1.08 -8.73
CA ASP A 54 31.32 -0.38 -8.77
C ASP A 54 29.93 -0.93 -9.13
N PHE A 55 28.98 -0.03 -9.48
CA PHE A 55 27.62 -0.36 -9.85
C PHE A 55 27.14 0.45 -11.06
N PHE A 56 26.03 0.04 -11.66
CA PHE A 56 25.36 0.79 -12.73
C PHE A 56 24.50 1.91 -12.17
N PRO A 57 24.87 3.20 -12.36
CA PRO A 57 24.14 4.34 -11.81
C PRO A 57 22.97 4.76 -12.73
N LEU A 58 21.89 3.99 -12.71
CA LEU A 58 20.62 4.33 -13.37
C LEU A 58 19.72 5.09 -12.39
N THR A 59 19.23 6.25 -12.81
CA THR A 59 18.21 7.02 -12.09
C THR A 59 16.98 7.17 -12.96
N VAL A 60 15.85 6.65 -12.50
CA VAL A 60 14.54 6.87 -13.10
C VAL A 60 13.72 7.79 -12.19
N SER A 61 13.13 8.84 -12.76
CA SER A 61 12.22 9.76 -12.09
C SER A 61 10.84 9.74 -12.77
N PHE A 62 9.81 9.86 -11.94
CA PHE A 62 8.45 10.12 -12.37
C PHE A 62 8.01 11.43 -11.71
N GLU A 63 7.81 12.46 -12.54
CA GLU A 63 7.56 13.83 -12.10
C GLU A 63 6.07 14.14 -12.22
N GLU A 64 5.40 14.13 -11.08
CA GLU A 64 4.00 14.54 -10.97
C GLU A 64 3.91 16.07 -11.02
N LYS A 65 3.14 16.57 -11.97
CA LYS A 65 2.80 17.99 -12.07
C LYS A 65 1.32 18.15 -11.78
N LEU A 66 0.96 18.71 -10.61
CA LEU A 66 -0.43 18.82 -10.18
C LEU A 66 -1.30 19.65 -11.14
N TYR A 67 -0.69 20.53 -11.95
CA TYR A 67 -1.42 21.20 -13.03
C TYR A 67 -1.99 20.23 -14.07
N SER A 68 -1.41 19.01 -14.21
CA SER A 68 -1.88 18.00 -15.16
C SER A 68 -3.28 17.47 -14.85
N VAL A 69 -3.72 17.60 -13.59
CA VAL A 69 -5.08 17.31 -13.10
C VAL A 69 -5.81 18.59 -12.64
N GLY A 70 -5.32 19.79 -13.03
CA GLY A 70 -5.94 21.07 -12.70
C GLY A 70 -5.87 21.48 -11.22
N LYS A 71 -4.96 20.85 -10.44
CA LYS A 71 -4.78 21.14 -9.01
C LYS A 71 -3.60 22.11 -8.77
N ILE A 72 -3.70 22.92 -7.71
CA ILE A 72 -2.57 23.65 -7.12
C ILE A 72 -2.09 22.83 -5.91
N PRO A 73 -0.76 22.61 -5.74
CA PRO A 73 -0.24 21.83 -4.62
C PRO A 73 -0.77 22.29 -3.27
N GLY A 74 -1.22 21.35 -2.43
CA GLY A 74 -1.86 21.61 -1.13
C GLY A 74 -0.92 22.16 -0.06
N GLY A 75 0.40 21.92 -0.20
CA GLY A 75 1.40 22.36 0.76
C GLY A 75 1.56 23.88 0.87
N PHE A 76 2.19 24.35 1.95
CA PHE A 76 2.35 25.79 2.25
C PHE A 76 3.01 26.58 1.09
N LEU A 77 4.03 26.00 0.43
CA LEU A 77 4.74 26.65 -0.68
C LEU A 77 3.97 26.66 -2.00
N ARG A 78 2.84 25.96 -2.09
CA ARG A 78 2.04 25.82 -3.33
C ARG A 78 2.89 25.39 -4.54
N ARG A 79 3.86 24.51 -4.29
CA ARG A 79 4.79 23.97 -5.27
C ARG A 79 5.02 22.49 -4.97
N GLU A 80 5.22 21.69 -6.01
CA GLU A 80 5.66 20.30 -5.88
C GLU A 80 6.98 20.24 -5.10
N GLY A 81 7.05 19.31 -4.13
CA GLY A 81 8.18 19.12 -3.25
C GLY A 81 8.92 17.81 -3.54
N ARG A 82 9.02 16.95 -2.52
CA ARG A 82 9.54 15.60 -2.70
C ARG A 82 8.56 14.76 -3.50
N PRO A 83 9.05 13.76 -4.27
CA PRO A 83 8.16 12.81 -4.94
C PRO A 83 7.14 12.21 -3.95
N SER A 84 5.90 12.08 -4.37
CA SER A 84 4.87 11.38 -3.62
C SER A 84 5.23 9.89 -3.46
N GLU A 85 4.48 9.17 -2.63
CA GLU A 85 4.57 7.71 -2.56
C GLU A 85 4.29 7.09 -3.94
N HIS A 86 3.24 7.55 -4.61
CA HIS A 86 2.85 7.12 -5.96
C HIS A 86 3.98 7.39 -6.98
N ALA A 87 4.55 8.59 -7.01
CA ALA A 87 5.67 8.90 -7.90
C ALA A 87 6.90 8.03 -7.65
N THR A 88 7.19 7.74 -6.37
CA THR A 88 8.31 6.88 -5.98
C THR A 88 8.09 5.44 -6.44
N LEU A 89 6.88 4.90 -6.26
CA LEU A 89 6.51 3.54 -6.68
C LEU A 89 6.52 3.41 -8.21
N THR A 90 5.98 4.40 -8.92
CA THR A 90 5.97 4.43 -10.39
C THR A 90 7.39 4.50 -10.95
N ALA A 91 8.27 5.33 -10.37
CA ALA A 91 9.67 5.39 -10.78
C ALA A 91 10.38 4.03 -10.60
N ARG A 92 10.09 3.31 -9.50
CA ARG A 92 10.62 1.95 -9.27
C ARG A 92 10.04 0.93 -10.27
N MET A 93 8.74 1.03 -10.55
CA MET A 93 8.06 0.17 -11.53
C MET A 93 8.66 0.31 -12.93
N ILE A 94 9.14 1.51 -13.30
CA ILE A 94 9.82 1.76 -14.59
C ILE A 94 11.29 1.34 -14.56
N ASP A 95 12.02 1.59 -13.46
CA ASP A 95 13.45 1.25 -13.29
C ASP A 95 13.67 -0.27 -13.41
N ARG A 96 12.85 -1.07 -12.74
CA ARG A 96 13.04 -2.52 -12.58
C ARG A 96 13.11 -3.27 -13.91
N PRO A 97 12.17 -3.09 -14.88
CA PRO A 97 12.24 -3.76 -16.17
C PRO A 97 13.30 -3.20 -17.13
N ILE A 98 13.76 -1.98 -16.93
CA ILE A 98 14.78 -1.32 -17.77
C ILE A 98 16.19 -1.73 -17.39
N ARG A 99 16.49 -1.78 -16.10
CA ARG A 99 17.84 -2.00 -15.57
C ARG A 99 18.53 -3.27 -16.07
N PRO A 100 17.87 -4.43 -16.14
CA PRO A 100 18.49 -5.67 -16.61
C PRO A 100 18.87 -5.69 -18.10
N LEU A 101 18.39 -4.70 -18.87
CA LEU A 101 18.61 -4.63 -20.32
C LEU A 101 19.83 -3.79 -20.70
N PHE A 102 20.57 -3.29 -19.73
CA PHE A 102 21.92 -2.75 -19.97
C PHE A 102 22.95 -3.88 -19.87
N ALA A 103 23.99 -3.75 -20.65
CA ALA A 103 25.07 -4.75 -20.66
C ALA A 103 25.75 -4.83 -19.29
N GLU A 104 26.21 -6.03 -18.92
CA GLU A 104 27.08 -6.21 -17.77
C GLU A 104 28.34 -5.35 -17.90
N GLY A 105 28.81 -4.73 -16.81
CA GLY A 105 29.93 -3.79 -16.86
C GLY A 105 29.58 -2.39 -17.34
N PHE A 106 28.32 -2.11 -17.67
CA PHE A 106 27.90 -0.73 -18.01
C PHE A 106 27.94 0.16 -16.76
N ARG A 107 28.82 1.18 -16.73
CA ARG A 107 29.04 2.04 -15.54
C ARG A 107 28.83 3.53 -15.81
N ASN A 108 28.44 3.93 -17.02
CA ASN A 108 28.07 5.31 -17.30
C ASN A 108 26.75 5.66 -16.60
N GLU A 109 26.67 6.88 -16.06
CA GLU A 109 25.45 7.36 -15.43
C GLU A 109 24.35 7.54 -16.48
N VAL A 110 23.17 6.96 -16.23
CA VAL A 110 21.97 7.10 -17.06
C VAL A 110 20.85 7.70 -16.25
N GLN A 111 20.21 8.71 -16.80
CA GLN A 111 19.04 9.34 -16.20
C GLN A 111 17.86 9.30 -17.17
N VAL A 112 16.73 8.76 -16.68
CA VAL A 112 15.44 8.76 -17.40
C VAL A 112 14.46 9.58 -16.58
N VAL A 113 13.90 10.63 -17.19
CA VAL A 113 12.93 11.52 -16.53
C VAL A 113 11.61 11.46 -17.29
N ASN A 114 10.56 11.09 -16.57
CA ASN A 114 9.20 11.04 -17.08
C ASN A 114 8.37 12.14 -16.41
N THR A 115 7.93 13.12 -17.19
CA THR A 115 7.14 14.26 -16.69
C THR A 115 5.71 14.12 -17.16
N VAL A 116 4.75 14.10 -16.23
CA VAL A 116 3.33 14.03 -16.54
C VAL A 116 2.81 15.44 -16.81
N LEU A 117 2.31 15.67 -18.04
CA LEU A 117 1.88 16.99 -18.52
C LEU A 117 0.35 17.16 -18.54
N SER A 118 -0.39 16.06 -18.72
CA SER A 118 -1.86 15.99 -18.68
C SER A 118 -2.28 14.61 -18.27
N VAL A 119 -3.38 14.46 -17.54
CA VAL A 119 -3.93 13.17 -17.06
C VAL A 119 -5.39 13.04 -17.43
N ASP A 120 -5.67 11.97 -18.17
CA ASP A 120 -6.98 11.32 -18.28
C ASP A 120 -6.97 10.16 -17.27
N GLN A 121 -7.86 10.18 -16.29
CA GLN A 121 -7.87 9.17 -15.22
C GLN A 121 -8.09 7.75 -15.73
N ASP A 122 -8.74 7.60 -16.88
CA ASP A 122 -8.96 6.31 -17.55
C ASP A 122 -7.78 5.88 -18.45
N ALA A 123 -6.74 6.69 -18.59
CA ALA A 123 -5.55 6.41 -19.39
C ALA A 123 -4.28 6.58 -18.54
N SER A 124 -3.84 5.48 -17.92
CA SER A 124 -2.74 5.45 -16.94
C SER A 124 -1.49 6.22 -17.37
N PRO A 125 -1.10 7.30 -16.65
CA PRO A 125 0.14 8.01 -16.90
C PRO A 125 1.38 7.16 -16.63
N GLU A 126 1.28 6.16 -15.73
CA GLU A 126 2.37 5.24 -15.41
C GLU A 126 2.73 4.36 -16.61
N MET A 127 1.71 3.84 -17.32
CA MET A 127 1.91 3.01 -18.51
C MET A 127 2.43 3.84 -19.68
N ALA A 128 1.91 5.07 -19.86
CA ALA A 128 2.43 6.00 -20.85
C ALA A 128 3.90 6.39 -20.58
N ALA A 129 4.25 6.63 -19.31
CA ALA A 129 5.62 6.95 -18.91
C ALA A 129 6.57 5.76 -19.06
N MET A 130 6.15 4.54 -18.74
CA MET A 130 6.96 3.34 -18.96
C MET A 130 7.25 3.10 -20.43
N PHE A 131 6.23 3.21 -21.28
CA PHE A 131 6.39 3.12 -22.72
C PHE A 131 7.32 4.23 -23.25
N GLY A 132 7.14 5.46 -22.80
CA GLY A 132 7.97 6.61 -23.17
C GLY A 132 9.42 6.48 -22.72
N ALA A 133 9.67 6.00 -21.50
CA ALA A 133 10.99 5.73 -20.94
C ALA A 133 11.78 4.73 -21.80
N SER A 134 11.12 3.60 -22.12
CA SER A 134 11.69 2.58 -22.99
C SER A 134 12.01 3.15 -24.38
N LEU A 135 11.05 3.84 -25.00
CA LEU A 135 11.21 4.37 -26.33
C LEU A 135 12.29 5.48 -26.39
N ALA A 136 12.37 6.36 -25.38
CA ALA A 136 13.40 7.40 -25.30
C ALA A 136 14.82 6.78 -25.28
N LEU A 137 15.00 5.67 -24.56
CA LEU A 137 16.24 4.91 -24.55
C LEU A 137 16.50 4.24 -25.91
N CYS A 138 15.46 3.61 -26.49
CA CYS A 138 15.59 2.90 -27.77
C CYS A 138 15.97 3.81 -28.94
N ILE A 139 15.36 5.01 -29.06
CA ILE A 139 15.67 5.96 -30.14
C ILE A 139 16.95 6.77 -29.91
N SER A 140 17.48 6.80 -28.66
CA SER A 140 18.74 7.46 -28.32
C SER A 140 19.95 6.69 -28.85
N ASP A 141 21.12 7.27 -28.73
CA ASP A 141 22.39 6.59 -28.98
C ASP A 141 22.93 5.82 -27.74
N ILE A 142 22.18 5.80 -26.63
CA ILE A 142 22.52 5.04 -25.42
C ILE A 142 22.39 3.53 -25.72
N PRO A 143 23.42 2.69 -25.43
CA PRO A 143 23.34 1.24 -25.58
C PRO A 143 22.29 0.66 -24.62
N PHE A 144 21.19 0.17 -25.16
CA PHE A 144 20.06 -0.40 -24.43
C PHE A 144 19.44 -1.53 -25.24
N ASN A 145 19.27 -2.70 -24.60
CA ASN A 145 18.80 -3.94 -25.24
C ASN A 145 17.25 -4.10 -25.16
N GLY A 146 16.49 -2.99 -25.13
CA GLY A 146 15.04 -3.01 -25.22
C GLY A 146 14.53 -3.24 -26.64
N PRO A 147 13.22 -3.04 -26.87
CA PRO A 147 12.29 -2.29 -26.03
C PRO A 147 11.64 -3.12 -24.91
N ILE A 148 11.09 -2.40 -23.92
CA ILE A 148 10.12 -2.93 -22.97
C ILE A 148 8.80 -2.20 -23.09
N ALA A 149 7.73 -2.85 -22.64
CA ALA A 149 6.46 -2.19 -22.39
C ALA A 149 5.80 -2.74 -21.14
N GLY A 150 4.82 -2.01 -20.61
CA GLY A 150 4.00 -2.45 -19.50
C GLY A 150 2.53 -2.27 -19.81
N VAL A 151 1.70 -3.10 -19.18
CA VAL A 151 0.23 -3.01 -19.22
C VAL A 151 -0.36 -3.28 -17.86
N LYS A 152 -1.48 -2.63 -17.55
CA LYS A 152 -2.35 -3.03 -16.45
C LYS A 152 -3.30 -4.12 -16.94
N VAL A 153 -3.62 -5.09 -16.08
CA VAL A 153 -4.60 -6.15 -16.36
C VAL A 153 -5.57 -6.21 -15.20
N GLY A 154 -6.85 -6.10 -15.51
CA GLY A 154 -7.95 -6.35 -14.60
C GLY A 154 -8.76 -7.56 -15.05
N ARG A 155 -9.63 -8.07 -14.17
CA ARG A 155 -10.61 -9.11 -14.48
C ARG A 155 -12.01 -8.62 -14.13
N ILE A 156 -12.84 -8.42 -15.13
CA ILE A 156 -14.20 -7.90 -14.98
C ILE A 156 -15.18 -8.97 -15.43
N ASN A 157 -16.09 -9.39 -14.55
CA ASN A 157 -17.05 -10.47 -14.84
C ASN A 157 -16.41 -11.77 -15.35
N GLY A 158 -15.19 -12.09 -14.88
CA GLY A 158 -14.42 -13.26 -15.29
C GLY A 158 -13.60 -13.09 -16.57
N GLU A 159 -13.69 -11.96 -17.27
CA GLU A 159 -12.92 -11.65 -18.48
C GLU A 159 -11.72 -10.75 -18.18
N LEU A 160 -10.56 -11.09 -18.75
CA LEU A 160 -9.34 -10.30 -18.62
C LEU A 160 -9.39 -9.07 -19.56
N VAL A 161 -9.09 -7.91 -19.01
CA VAL A 161 -9.08 -6.63 -19.71
C VAL A 161 -7.72 -5.96 -19.55
N ALA A 162 -7.14 -5.49 -20.67
CA ALA A 162 -5.91 -4.71 -20.64
C ALA A 162 -6.20 -3.21 -20.51
N ASN A 163 -5.45 -2.52 -19.67
CA ASN A 163 -5.61 -1.10 -19.35
C ASN A 163 -7.06 -0.73 -19.04
N PRO A 164 -7.68 -1.38 -18.02
CA PRO A 164 -9.06 -1.09 -17.63
C PRO A 164 -9.23 0.36 -17.17
N THR A 165 -10.45 0.89 -17.31
CA THR A 165 -10.83 2.20 -16.77
C THR A 165 -10.90 2.19 -15.24
N VAL A 166 -10.95 3.36 -14.62
CA VAL A 166 -11.14 3.48 -13.16
C VAL A 166 -12.39 2.72 -12.71
N ALA A 167 -13.52 2.92 -13.37
CA ALA A 167 -14.76 2.22 -13.04
C ALA A 167 -14.67 0.69 -13.19
N GLN A 168 -13.96 0.21 -14.21
CA GLN A 168 -13.71 -1.21 -14.40
C GLN A 168 -12.80 -1.79 -13.30
N MET A 169 -11.81 -1.00 -12.82
CA MET A 169 -10.94 -1.44 -11.73
C MET A 169 -11.65 -1.58 -10.38
N GLU A 170 -12.70 -0.82 -10.11
CA GLU A 170 -13.53 -0.97 -8.90
C GLU A 170 -14.21 -2.36 -8.84
N GLU A 171 -14.65 -2.85 -10.00
CA GLU A 171 -15.29 -4.17 -10.14
C GLU A 171 -14.27 -5.32 -10.21
N SER A 172 -13.02 -5.03 -10.53
CA SER A 172 -11.98 -6.03 -10.73
C SER A 172 -11.56 -6.71 -9.43
N ASP A 173 -11.29 -8.01 -9.51
CA ASP A 173 -10.65 -8.78 -8.44
C ASP A 173 -9.13 -8.96 -8.66
N ILE A 174 -8.59 -8.45 -9.77
CA ILE A 174 -7.17 -8.42 -10.12
C ILE A 174 -6.77 -6.97 -10.42
N ASP A 175 -5.76 -6.47 -9.75
CA ASP A 175 -5.03 -5.24 -10.11
C ASP A 175 -3.58 -5.62 -10.39
N LEU A 176 -3.31 -5.98 -11.63
CA LEU A 176 -2.02 -6.51 -12.05
C LEU A 176 -1.33 -5.51 -12.99
N THR A 177 -0.09 -5.18 -12.71
CA THR A 177 0.82 -4.50 -13.64
C THR A 177 1.94 -5.46 -14.03
N VAL A 178 2.09 -5.67 -15.32
CA VAL A 178 3.16 -6.48 -15.90
C VAL A 178 3.99 -5.67 -16.87
N ALA A 179 5.29 -5.89 -16.87
CA ALA A 179 6.21 -5.32 -17.85
C ALA A 179 7.25 -6.33 -18.32
N GLY A 180 7.73 -6.13 -19.54
CA GLY A 180 8.72 -7.01 -20.11
C GLY A 180 9.06 -6.66 -21.55
N THR A 181 9.85 -7.52 -22.17
CA THR A 181 10.18 -7.50 -23.59
C THR A 181 9.18 -8.34 -24.40
N ALA A 182 9.30 -8.31 -25.72
CA ALA A 182 8.52 -9.22 -26.56
C ALA A 182 8.79 -10.71 -26.25
N LYS A 183 9.93 -11.05 -25.66
CA LYS A 183 10.33 -12.42 -25.37
C LYS A 183 9.85 -12.92 -24.01
N ALA A 184 9.83 -12.03 -22.98
CA ALA A 184 9.59 -12.45 -21.62
C ALA A 184 9.14 -11.31 -20.70
N LEU A 185 8.37 -11.66 -19.65
CA LEU A 185 8.09 -10.78 -18.51
C LEU A 185 9.33 -10.66 -17.63
N ASN A 186 9.62 -9.46 -17.17
CA ASN A 186 10.74 -9.17 -16.25
C ASN A 186 10.35 -8.30 -15.05
N MET A 187 9.11 -7.86 -14.96
CA MET A 187 8.55 -7.18 -13.78
C MET A 187 7.06 -7.49 -13.63
N VAL A 188 6.64 -7.81 -12.41
CA VAL A 188 5.24 -8.03 -12.05
C VAL A 188 4.95 -7.34 -10.73
N GLU A 189 3.81 -6.67 -10.64
CA GLU A 189 3.20 -6.20 -9.40
C GLU A 189 1.68 -6.44 -9.44
N ALA A 190 1.13 -7.09 -8.42
CA ALA A 190 -0.30 -7.36 -8.35
C ALA A 190 -0.86 -7.18 -6.93
N GLY A 191 -2.08 -6.67 -6.87
CA GLY A 191 -3.03 -6.87 -5.79
C GLY A 191 -4.18 -7.76 -6.29
N ALA A 192 -4.71 -8.64 -5.46
CA ALA A 192 -5.78 -9.54 -5.88
C ALA A 192 -6.70 -9.94 -4.72
N LYS A 193 -7.98 -10.12 -5.00
CA LYS A 193 -9.01 -10.49 -4.01
C LYS A 193 -9.10 -12.02 -3.90
N GLU A 194 -8.04 -12.67 -3.35
CA GLU A 194 -7.93 -14.14 -3.18
C GLU A 194 -8.07 -14.90 -4.52
N VAL A 195 -7.33 -14.46 -5.53
CA VAL A 195 -7.33 -15.07 -6.87
C VAL A 195 -6.46 -16.33 -6.87
N SER A 196 -6.89 -17.36 -7.61
CA SER A 196 -6.15 -18.62 -7.74
C SER A 196 -4.81 -18.42 -8.47
N GLU A 197 -3.86 -19.32 -8.22
CA GLU A 197 -2.57 -19.33 -8.91
C GLU A 197 -2.74 -19.50 -10.43
N GLU A 198 -3.72 -20.32 -10.86
CA GLU A 198 -4.03 -20.56 -12.27
C GLU A 198 -4.57 -19.29 -12.96
N ASP A 199 -5.52 -18.61 -12.33
CA ASP A 199 -6.09 -17.36 -12.86
C ASP A 199 -5.05 -16.24 -12.91
N MET A 200 -4.18 -16.15 -11.90
CA MET A 200 -3.08 -15.18 -11.89
C MET A 200 -2.10 -15.47 -13.02
N LEU A 201 -1.75 -16.72 -13.26
CA LEU A 201 -0.90 -17.10 -14.38
C LEU A 201 -1.55 -16.77 -15.73
N ALA A 202 -2.84 -17.00 -15.87
CA ALA A 202 -3.60 -16.61 -17.07
C ALA A 202 -3.55 -15.09 -17.30
N ALA A 203 -3.69 -14.28 -16.24
CA ALA A 203 -3.59 -12.83 -16.31
C ALA A 203 -2.18 -12.35 -16.71
N LEU A 204 -1.12 -12.98 -16.18
CA LEU A 204 0.26 -12.71 -16.56
C LEU A 204 0.51 -12.96 -18.04
N MET A 205 0.07 -14.12 -18.55
CA MET A 205 0.23 -14.47 -19.97
C MET A 205 -0.60 -13.55 -20.89
N PHE A 206 -1.82 -13.20 -20.48
CA PHE A 206 -2.64 -12.22 -21.22
C PHE A 206 -1.93 -10.87 -21.34
N GLY A 207 -1.36 -10.36 -20.24
CA GLY A 207 -0.60 -9.11 -20.22
C GLY A 207 0.61 -9.18 -21.15
N HIS A 208 1.35 -10.31 -21.18
CA HIS A 208 2.50 -10.49 -22.04
C HIS A 208 2.14 -10.41 -23.53
N GLU A 209 0.99 -10.98 -23.93
CA GLU A 209 0.54 -10.86 -25.33
C GLU A 209 0.24 -9.40 -25.74
N GLN A 210 -0.18 -8.55 -24.80
CA GLN A 210 -0.36 -7.14 -25.08
C GLN A 210 0.99 -6.39 -25.15
N ILE A 211 1.94 -6.75 -24.29
CA ILE A 211 3.30 -6.19 -24.27
C ILE A 211 3.99 -6.40 -25.64
N LYS A 212 3.84 -7.58 -26.25
CA LYS A 212 4.41 -7.88 -27.56
C LYS A 212 3.97 -6.88 -28.63
N LYS A 213 2.71 -6.45 -28.62
CA LYS A 213 2.18 -5.46 -29.58
C LYS A 213 2.83 -4.09 -29.38
N LEU A 214 2.99 -3.67 -28.11
CA LEU A 214 3.63 -2.40 -27.79
C LEU A 214 5.12 -2.41 -28.10
N CYS A 215 5.82 -3.53 -27.89
CA CYS A 215 7.22 -3.68 -28.27
C CYS A 215 7.39 -3.60 -29.80
N ALA A 216 6.55 -4.30 -30.55
CA ALA A 216 6.59 -4.23 -32.03
C ALA A 216 6.38 -2.78 -32.55
N PHE A 217 5.46 -2.03 -31.95
CA PHE A 217 5.26 -0.63 -32.32
C PHE A 217 6.49 0.25 -32.00
N GLN A 218 7.17 -0.01 -30.86
CA GLN A 218 8.42 0.68 -30.57
C GLN A 218 9.52 0.34 -31.57
N GLU A 219 9.65 -0.93 -32.00
CA GLU A 219 10.61 -1.36 -33.00
C GLU A 219 10.39 -0.65 -34.37
N GLU A 220 9.12 -0.47 -34.79
CA GLU A 220 8.78 0.32 -35.98
C GLU A 220 9.26 1.77 -35.86
N ILE A 221 9.06 2.41 -34.72
CA ILE A 221 9.49 3.79 -34.44
C ILE A 221 11.03 3.88 -34.45
N VAL A 222 11.70 2.94 -33.80
CA VAL A 222 13.17 2.87 -33.74
C VAL A 222 13.76 2.71 -35.15
N ALA A 223 13.16 1.85 -36.00
CA ALA A 223 13.58 1.71 -37.39
C ALA A 223 13.45 2.99 -38.21
N ALA A 224 12.47 3.84 -37.87
CA ALA A 224 12.23 5.11 -38.61
C ALA A 224 13.11 6.27 -38.12
N CYS A 225 13.43 6.36 -36.82
CA CYS A 225 14.07 7.54 -36.23
C CYS A 225 15.14 7.24 -35.16
N GLY A 226 15.46 5.99 -34.92
CA GLY A 226 16.50 5.60 -33.94
C GLY A 226 17.90 6.07 -34.39
N LYS A 227 18.73 6.40 -33.40
CA LYS A 227 20.13 6.73 -33.58
C LYS A 227 20.99 5.47 -33.52
N GLU A 228 22.13 5.47 -34.18
CA GLU A 228 23.16 4.48 -34.01
C GLU A 228 23.67 4.51 -32.55
N LYS A 229 23.83 3.35 -31.94
CA LYS A 229 24.27 3.24 -30.56
C LYS A 229 25.73 3.58 -30.43
N ARG A 230 26.07 4.43 -29.42
CA ARG A 230 27.44 4.81 -29.14
C ARG A 230 28.22 3.61 -28.58
N GLU A 231 29.48 3.49 -28.96
CA GLU A 231 30.38 2.54 -28.33
C GLU A 231 30.75 3.02 -26.92
N ILE A 232 30.68 2.10 -25.97
CA ILE A 232 31.02 2.35 -24.55
C ILE A 232 32.01 1.27 -24.13
N GLU A 233 33.05 1.69 -23.44
CA GLU A 233 33.97 0.75 -22.76
C GLU A 233 33.25 0.13 -21.57
N LEU A 234 32.98 -1.16 -21.67
CA LEU A 234 32.40 -1.95 -20.57
C LEU A 234 33.50 -2.29 -19.57
N TYR A 235 33.19 -2.14 -18.32
CA TYR A 235 34.10 -2.57 -17.26
C TYR A 235 34.24 -4.10 -17.26
N ALA A 236 35.47 -4.56 -17.21
CA ALA A 236 35.82 -5.95 -16.98
C ALA A 236 37.00 -6.02 -15.99
N VAL A 237 37.05 -7.09 -15.23
CA VAL A 237 38.20 -7.37 -14.35
C VAL A 237 39.43 -7.72 -15.17
N ASP A 238 40.63 -7.38 -14.69
CA ASP A 238 41.89 -7.74 -15.33
C ASP A 238 42.11 -9.27 -15.26
N GLU A 239 42.32 -9.88 -16.42
CA GLU A 239 42.51 -11.35 -16.52
C GLU A 239 43.69 -11.86 -15.69
N THR A 240 44.71 -11.04 -15.47
CA THR A 240 45.89 -11.42 -14.67
C THR A 240 45.53 -11.50 -13.21
N ILE A 241 44.79 -10.48 -12.73
CA ILE A 241 44.30 -10.43 -11.34
C ILE A 241 43.33 -11.56 -11.11
N ASP A 242 42.39 -11.81 -12.04
CA ASP A 242 41.42 -12.91 -11.93
C ASP A 242 42.09 -14.27 -11.80
N ARG A 243 43.03 -14.56 -12.69
CA ARG A 243 43.75 -15.83 -12.67
C ARG A 243 44.49 -16.02 -11.35
N GLU A 244 45.11 -14.99 -10.83
CA GLU A 244 45.93 -15.08 -9.62
C GLU A 244 45.06 -15.23 -8.35
N VAL A 245 44.00 -14.47 -8.23
CA VAL A 245 43.06 -14.58 -7.11
C VAL A 245 42.40 -15.96 -7.13
N ARG A 246 41.90 -16.41 -8.26
CA ARG A 246 41.31 -17.75 -8.39
C ARG A 246 42.33 -18.87 -8.03
N ALA A 247 43.57 -18.79 -8.52
CA ALA A 247 44.58 -19.80 -8.22
C ALA A 247 44.87 -19.96 -6.72
N ASN A 248 44.77 -18.89 -5.94
CA ASN A 248 45.11 -18.89 -4.52
C ASN A 248 43.89 -19.04 -3.58
N PHE A 249 42.69 -18.56 -3.97
CA PHE A 249 41.56 -18.43 -3.05
C PHE A 249 40.30 -19.17 -3.48
N GLU A 250 40.15 -19.59 -4.75
CA GLU A 250 38.91 -20.23 -5.25
C GLU A 250 38.49 -21.44 -4.42
N ALA A 251 39.43 -22.37 -4.17
CA ALA A 251 39.11 -23.56 -3.40
C ALA A 251 38.70 -23.27 -1.95
N GLN A 252 39.28 -22.25 -1.34
CA GLN A 252 39.00 -21.87 0.03
C GLN A 252 37.66 -21.12 0.14
N ILE A 253 37.33 -20.23 -0.81
CA ILE A 253 36.05 -19.51 -0.86
C ILE A 253 34.92 -20.52 -1.13
N ARG A 254 35.08 -21.46 -2.08
CA ARG A 254 34.11 -22.52 -2.33
C ARG A 254 33.83 -23.38 -1.10
N ALA A 255 34.86 -23.71 -0.32
CA ALA A 255 34.67 -24.41 0.95
C ALA A 255 33.94 -23.58 1.99
N ALA A 256 34.24 -22.27 2.06
CA ALA A 256 33.60 -21.34 2.99
C ALA A 256 32.11 -21.16 2.69
N VAL A 257 31.70 -21.12 1.41
CA VAL A 257 30.28 -21.03 1.01
C VAL A 257 29.42 -22.13 1.60
N SER A 258 29.99 -23.31 1.82
CA SER A 258 29.29 -24.49 2.39
C SER A 258 29.19 -24.48 3.93
N ILE A 259 29.69 -23.47 4.61
CA ILE A 259 29.51 -23.29 6.07
C ILE A 259 28.06 -22.93 6.36
N LYS A 260 27.36 -23.73 7.17
CA LYS A 260 25.93 -23.62 7.38
C LYS A 260 25.54 -22.37 8.20
N GLU A 261 26.33 -22.05 9.24
CA GLU A 261 26.06 -20.91 10.10
C GLU A 261 26.43 -19.61 9.37
N LYS A 262 25.49 -18.64 9.40
CA LYS A 262 25.57 -17.40 8.60
C LYS A 262 26.80 -16.56 8.96
N LEU A 263 26.96 -16.21 10.23
CA LEU A 263 28.03 -15.30 10.67
C LEU A 263 29.42 -15.91 10.49
N GLU A 264 29.56 -17.24 10.74
CA GLU A 264 30.79 -17.97 10.50
C GLU A 264 31.12 -18.02 9.00
N ARG A 265 30.13 -18.26 8.15
CA ARG A 265 30.27 -18.29 6.69
C ARG A 265 30.74 -16.93 6.15
N TYR A 266 29.99 -15.85 6.49
CA TYR A 266 30.36 -14.52 6.02
C TYR A 266 31.71 -14.07 6.58
N GLY A 267 31.97 -14.27 7.89
CA GLY A 267 33.27 -13.93 8.48
C GLY A 267 34.44 -14.63 7.77
N LYS A 268 34.28 -15.93 7.43
CA LYS A 268 35.33 -16.67 6.71
C LYS A 268 35.51 -16.17 5.28
N ILE A 269 34.43 -15.82 4.57
CA ILE A 269 34.50 -15.26 3.21
C ILE A 269 35.15 -13.87 3.24
N ASP A 270 34.80 -13.04 4.21
CA ASP A 270 35.37 -11.69 4.40
C ASP A 270 36.85 -11.77 4.69
N ASP A 271 37.30 -12.65 5.62
CA ASP A 271 38.73 -12.91 5.90
C ASP A 271 39.51 -13.29 4.64
N LEU A 272 38.99 -14.23 3.84
CA LEU A 272 39.62 -14.65 2.59
C LEU A 272 39.63 -13.54 1.53
N THR A 273 38.58 -12.72 1.49
CA THR A 273 38.50 -11.56 0.60
C THR A 273 39.52 -10.50 0.99
N ASP A 274 39.71 -10.25 2.30
CA ASP A 274 40.73 -9.34 2.80
C ASP A 274 42.15 -9.87 2.53
N GLU A 275 42.41 -11.13 2.75
CA GLU A 275 43.71 -11.80 2.40
C GLU A 275 44.02 -11.65 0.89
N ALA A 276 43.02 -11.85 0.02
CA ALA A 276 43.17 -11.69 -1.44
C ALA A 276 43.44 -10.21 -1.80
N ALA A 277 42.73 -9.28 -1.19
CA ALA A 277 42.94 -7.86 -1.37
C ALA A 277 44.32 -7.41 -0.91
N GLU A 278 44.82 -7.90 0.23
CA GLU A 278 46.15 -7.61 0.75
C GLU A 278 47.25 -8.24 -0.14
N MET A 279 47.08 -9.49 -0.63
CA MET A 279 48.00 -10.11 -1.58
C MET A 279 48.17 -9.25 -2.83
N ILE A 280 47.07 -8.72 -3.40
CA ILE A 280 47.12 -7.82 -4.56
C ILE A 280 47.70 -6.48 -4.22
N ALA A 281 47.36 -5.89 -3.07
CA ALA A 281 47.86 -4.60 -2.61
C ALA A 281 49.41 -4.57 -2.43
N ASN A 282 50.03 -5.71 -2.08
CA ASN A 282 51.45 -5.80 -1.82
C ASN A 282 52.33 -5.90 -3.12
N LYS A 283 51.70 -5.74 -4.29
CA LYS A 283 52.42 -5.68 -5.58
C LYS A 283 52.89 -4.26 -5.88
N GLU A 284 53.78 -4.15 -6.86
CA GLU A 284 54.23 -2.85 -7.39
C GLU A 284 53.22 -2.32 -8.39
N TYR A 285 52.86 -1.02 -8.20
CA TYR A 285 51.94 -0.29 -9.07
C TYR A 285 52.53 1.05 -9.49
N GLU A 286 52.13 1.54 -10.66
CA GLU A 286 52.59 2.86 -11.15
C GLU A 286 52.02 4.01 -10.32
N SER A 287 50.82 3.82 -9.74
CA SER A 287 50.20 4.82 -8.87
C SER A 287 49.35 4.17 -7.76
N GLU A 288 49.06 4.92 -6.70
CA GLU A 288 48.11 4.54 -5.65
C GLU A 288 46.72 4.28 -6.20
N LYS A 289 46.36 4.97 -7.28
CA LYS A 289 45.07 4.76 -7.98
C LYS A 289 45.01 3.36 -8.60
N ASP A 290 46.06 2.92 -9.27
CA ASP A 290 46.13 1.60 -9.89
C ASP A 290 46.11 0.49 -8.84
N GLN A 291 46.81 0.68 -7.74
CA GLN A 291 46.75 -0.21 -6.58
C GLN A 291 45.33 -0.34 -6.03
N ASN A 292 44.65 0.79 -5.78
CA ASN A 292 43.29 0.79 -5.26
C ASN A 292 42.29 0.11 -6.22
N ASN A 293 42.44 0.31 -7.53
CA ASN A 293 41.64 -0.34 -8.55
C ASN A 293 41.87 -1.84 -8.56
N ALA A 294 43.14 -2.30 -8.49
CA ALA A 294 43.46 -3.71 -8.44
C ALA A 294 42.89 -4.41 -7.18
N VAL A 295 43.00 -3.73 -6.02
CA VAL A 295 42.38 -4.21 -4.76
C VAL A 295 40.85 -4.37 -4.87
N LYS A 296 40.18 -3.40 -5.50
CA LYS A 296 38.73 -3.51 -5.75
C LYS A 296 38.39 -4.68 -6.65
N GLN A 297 39.17 -4.89 -7.72
CA GLN A 297 39.00 -6.04 -8.61
C GLN A 297 39.19 -7.36 -7.87
N ALA A 298 40.19 -7.49 -6.99
CA ALA A 298 40.39 -8.69 -6.19
C ALA A 298 39.15 -9.03 -5.34
N ARG A 299 38.54 -8.03 -4.69
CA ARG A 299 37.29 -8.20 -3.92
C ARG A 299 36.11 -8.60 -4.80
N GLU A 300 36.02 -8.01 -6.00
CA GLU A 300 34.95 -8.33 -6.98
C GLU A 300 35.11 -9.77 -7.49
N ILE A 301 36.35 -10.23 -7.74
CA ILE A 301 36.64 -11.60 -8.15
C ILE A 301 36.28 -12.60 -7.03
N CYS A 302 36.60 -12.32 -5.78
CA CYS A 302 36.19 -13.16 -4.65
C CYS A 302 34.68 -13.32 -4.58
N ARG A 303 33.92 -12.20 -4.75
CA ARG A 303 32.46 -12.23 -4.83
C ARG A 303 31.95 -13.02 -6.04
N GLY A 304 32.63 -12.95 -7.18
CA GLY A 304 32.33 -13.76 -8.36
C GLY A 304 32.50 -15.24 -8.08
N ILE A 305 33.57 -15.67 -7.39
CA ILE A 305 33.80 -17.06 -6.98
C ILE A 305 32.72 -17.56 -6.02
N GLU A 306 32.30 -16.70 -5.07
CA GLU A 306 31.18 -16.97 -4.16
C GLU A 306 29.89 -17.23 -4.94
N ALA A 307 29.56 -16.32 -5.89
CA ALA A 307 28.37 -16.43 -6.74
C ALA A 307 28.39 -17.72 -7.57
N ASP A 308 29.53 -18.00 -8.23
CA ASP A 308 29.70 -19.22 -9.03
C ASP A 308 29.45 -20.50 -8.22
N GLU A 309 29.96 -20.56 -6.98
CA GLU A 309 29.76 -21.72 -6.12
C GLU A 309 28.35 -21.86 -5.59
N VAL A 310 27.70 -20.74 -5.15
CA VAL A 310 26.29 -20.76 -4.73
C VAL A 310 25.40 -21.29 -5.86
N ARG A 311 25.59 -20.79 -7.08
CA ARG A 311 24.83 -21.20 -8.28
C ARG A 311 25.08 -22.66 -8.62
N ARG A 312 26.33 -23.11 -8.58
CA ARG A 312 26.74 -24.52 -8.83
C ARG A 312 26.07 -25.48 -7.83
N LEU A 313 26.16 -25.19 -6.53
CA LEU A 313 25.55 -26.01 -5.48
C LEU A 313 24.04 -26.19 -5.70
N ILE A 314 23.35 -25.12 -6.05
CA ILE A 314 21.89 -25.11 -6.24
C ILE A 314 21.48 -25.82 -7.54
N ILE A 315 22.20 -25.59 -8.65
CA ILE A 315 21.86 -26.20 -9.95
C ILE A 315 22.27 -27.67 -10.03
N GLU A 316 23.52 -27.97 -9.65
CA GLU A 316 24.10 -29.31 -9.84
C GLU A 316 23.80 -30.23 -8.67
N ASP A 317 24.11 -29.79 -7.45
CA ASP A 317 24.04 -30.62 -6.26
C ASP A 317 22.65 -30.58 -5.60
N LYS A 318 21.77 -29.62 -5.95
CA LYS A 318 20.46 -29.36 -5.34
C LYS A 318 20.56 -29.14 -3.83
N VAL A 319 21.61 -28.48 -3.38
CA VAL A 319 21.90 -28.16 -1.98
C VAL A 319 22.06 -26.68 -1.84
N ARG A 320 21.48 -26.10 -0.79
CA ARG A 320 21.56 -24.67 -0.46
C ARG A 320 22.75 -24.38 0.46
N PRO A 321 23.31 -23.16 0.47
CA PRO A 321 24.47 -22.81 1.29
C PRO A 321 24.30 -23.09 2.79
N ASP A 322 23.08 -22.95 3.32
CA ASP A 322 22.74 -23.26 4.71
C ASP A 322 22.38 -24.73 4.96
N GLY A 323 22.40 -25.56 3.90
CA GLY A 323 22.15 -27.00 3.95
C GLY A 323 20.69 -27.41 3.88
N ARG A 324 19.73 -26.44 3.69
CA ARG A 324 18.31 -26.75 3.43
C ARG A 324 18.10 -27.42 2.08
N GLN A 325 16.99 -28.15 1.96
CA GLN A 325 16.45 -28.58 0.67
C GLN A 325 15.90 -27.42 -0.13
N ILE A 326 15.73 -27.58 -1.44
CA ILE A 326 15.29 -26.50 -2.34
C ILE A 326 13.90 -25.94 -2.00
N ASP A 327 13.01 -26.77 -1.44
CA ASP A 327 11.62 -26.43 -1.07
C ASP A 327 11.41 -26.26 0.44
N GLU A 328 12.48 -26.23 1.22
CA GLU A 328 12.44 -26.13 2.68
C GLU A 328 12.40 -24.68 3.16
N ILE A 329 11.48 -24.40 4.12
CA ILE A 329 11.33 -23.10 4.78
C ILE A 329 12.24 -23.07 6.01
N ARG A 330 12.82 -21.90 6.30
CA ARG A 330 13.57 -21.65 7.55
C ARG A 330 12.68 -21.86 8.78
N PRO A 331 13.24 -22.15 9.97
CA PRO A 331 12.47 -22.30 11.20
C PRO A 331 11.57 -21.09 11.48
N LEU A 332 10.30 -21.35 11.85
CA LEU A 332 9.29 -20.33 12.11
C LEU A 332 9.05 -20.14 13.60
N ASN A 333 8.90 -18.90 14.03
CA ASN A 333 8.45 -18.57 15.38
C ASN A 333 7.53 -17.34 15.33
N SER A 334 6.37 -17.45 15.98
CA SER A 334 5.34 -16.41 16.02
C SER A 334 5.01 -16.06 17.47
N GLN A 335 4.91 -14.76 17.78
CA GLN A 335 4.54 -14.24 19.10
C GLN A 335 3.63 -13.04 18.95
N VAL A 336 2.70 -12.85 19.90
CA VAL A 336 1.81 -11.69 19.97
C VAL A 336 1.87 -11.05 21.36
N ASP A 337 1.37 -9.82 21.49
CA ASP A 337 1.27 -9.08 22.77
C ASP A 337 2.60 -8.73 23.45
N LEU A 338 3.63 -8.50 22.67
CA LEU A 338 4.94 -8.13 23.21
C LEU A 338 4.94 -6.74 23.85
N LEU A 339 4.13 -5.82 23.34
CA LEU A 339 4.12 -4.41 23.72
C LEU A 339 2.83 -4.05 24.47
N PRO A 340 2.91 -3.65 25.76
CA PRO A 340 1.71 -3.59 26.62
C PRO A 340 0.78 -2.40 26.32
N ARG A 341 1.26 -1.35 25.64
CA ARG A 341 0.49 -0.11 25.44
C ARG A 341 -0.02 0.11 24.01
N VAL A 342 0.41 -0.70 23.07
CA VAL A 342 -0.07 -0.64 21.67
C VAL A 342 -1.43 -1.31 21.51
N HIS A 343 -2.11 -1.08 20.40
CA HIS A 343 -3.44 -1.68 20.19
C HIS A 343 -3.33 -3.15 19.77
N GLY A 344 -2.28 -3.53 19.04
CA GLY A 344 -1.88 -4.90 18.74
C GLY A 344 -0.40 -4.96 18.41
N SER A 345 0.27 -6.05 18.77
CA SER A 345 1.67 -6.28 18.41
C SER A 345 1.95 -7.74 18.12
N ALA A 346 2.85 -7.98 17.18
CA ALA A 346 3.31 -9.32 16.81
C ALA A 346 4.79 -9.30 16.43
N LEU A 347 5.49 -10.36 16.77
CA LEU A 347 6.84 -10.65 16.31
C LEU A 347 6.81 -11.93 15.50
N PHE A 348 7.22 -11.83 14.25
CA PHE A 348 7.36 -12.97 13.34
C PHE A 348 8.82 -13.18 13.00
N THR A 349 9.29 -14.40 13.19
CA THR A 349 10.67 -14.81 12.92
C THR A 349 10.69 -15.98 11.95
N ARG A 350 11.54 -15.89 10.93
CA ARG A 350 11.81 -16.94 9.97
C ARG A 350 13.32 -17.06 9.78
N GLY A 351 13.95 -18.06 10.42
CA GLY A 351 15.40 -18.13 10.56
C GLY A 351 15.98 -16.85 11.14
N GLU A 352 16.92 -16.23 10.45
CA GLU A 352 17.57 -14.96 10.80
C GLU A 352 16.86 -13.74 10.15
N THR A 353 15.55 -13.82 9.95
CA THR A 353 14.72 -12.66 9.54
C THR A 353 13.61 -12.49 10.56
N GLN A 354 13.60 -11.35 11.24
CA GLN A 354 12.67 -11.05 12.32
C GLN A 354 12.03 -9.68 12.11
N VAL A 355 10.71 -9.60 12.24
CA VAL A 355 9.93 -8.36 12.09
C VAL A 355 8.97 -8.20 13.26
N LEU A 356 9.06 -7.05 13.94
CA LEU A 356 8.09 -6.58 14.92
C LEU A 356 7.05 -5.71 14.20
N SER A 357 5.79 -6.11 14.25
CA SER A 357 4.69 -5.29 13.72
C SER A 357 3.80 -4.78 14.84
N THR A 358 3.38 -3.53 14.74
CA THR A 358 2.41 -2.90 15.64
C THR A 358 1.21 -2.39 14.84
N THR A 359 0.01 -2.53 15.43
CA THR A 359 -1.22 -1.98 14.88
C THR A 359 -1.75 -0.87 15.78
N THR A 360 -2.11 0.25 15.17
CA THR A 360 -2.78 1.39 15.81
C THR A 360 -4.12 1.64 15.14
N LEU A 361 -5.17 1.78 15.92
CA LEU A 361 -6.51 2.14 15.48
C LEU A 361 -6.77 3.61 15.79
N GLY A 362 -7.26 4.35 14.83
CA GLY A 362 -7.61 5.77 14.93
C GLY A 362 -9.03 6.06 14.48
N ALA A 363 -9.49 7.29 14.67
CA ALA A 363 -10.74 7.75 14.08
C ALA A 363 -10.65 7.91 12.56
N LEU A 364 -11.78 7.97 11.85
CA LEU A 364 -11.79 8.10 10.39
C LEU A 364 -11.11 9.38 9.90
N ASN A 365 -11.14 10.44 10.67
CA ASN A 365 -10.44 11.69 10.35
C ASN A 365 -8.91 11.63 10.54
N ASP A 366 -8.37 10.52 11.06
CA ASP A 366 -6.93 10.24 11.10
C ASP A 366 -6.44 9.60 9.78
N ASN A 367 -7.28 9.47 8.74
CA ASN A 367 -6.91 8.99 7.41
C ASN A 367 -5.74 9.78 6.82
N GLN A 368 -4.87 9.09 6.08
CA GLN A 368 -3.84 9.76 5.32
C GLN A 368 -4.46 10.54 4.15
N ILE A 369 -4.21 11.84 4.08
CA ILE A 369 -4.61 12.67 2.94
C ILE A 369 -3.66 12.40 1.78
N ILE A 370 -4.21 12.17 0.58
CA ILE A 370 -3.49 11.95 -0.66
C ILE A 370 -3.59 13.22 -1.52
N ASP A 371 -2.45 13.79 -1.88
CA ASP A 371 -2.35 14.98 -2.75
C ASP A 371 -1.39 14.68 -3.90
N ASP A 372 -1.85 13.82 -4.81
CA ASP A 372 -1.13 13.39 -6.01
C ASP A 372 -2.02 13.46 -7.26
N LEU A 373 -1.65 12.76 -8.33
CA LEU A 373 -2.38 12.76 -9.61
C LEU A 373 -3.62 11.86 -9.61
N THR A 374 -3.79 11.01 -8.60
CA THR A 374 -4.87 10.03 -8.56
C THR A 374 -6.21 10.65 -8.14
N VAL A 375 -7.30 9.90 -8.34
CA VAL A 375 -8.65 10.28 -7.87
C VAL A 375 -8.86 9.98 -6.39
N VAL A 376 -7.93 9.30 -5.74
CA VAL A 376 -8.02 8.92 -4.33
C VAL A 376 -7.61 10.10 -3.46
N ASP A 377 -8.52 10.61 -2.66
CA ASP A 377 -8.26 11.76 -1.78
C ASP A 377 -7.72 11.36 -0.39
N SER A 378 -7.97 10.13 0.05
CA SER A 378 -7.52 9.64 1.35
C SER A 378 -7.37 8.13 1.40
N LYS A 379 -6.56 7.67 2.34
CA LYS A 379 -6.25 6.27 2.57
C LYS A 379 -6.51 5.91 4.04
N ARG A 380 -7.41 4.95 4.30
CA ARG A 380 -7.81 4.48 5.63
C ARG A 380 -6.83 3.47 6.23
N PHE A 381 -6.18 2.68 5.40
CA PHE A 381 -5.19 1.69 5.80
C PHE A 381 -3.81 2.10 5.38
N MET A 382 -2.85 1.99 6.29
CA MET A 382 -1.43 2.27 6.06
C MET A 382 -0.60 1.12 6.59
N HIS A 383 0.33 0.62 5.78
CA HIS A 383 1.34 -0.36 6.20
C HIS A 383 2.73 0.24 5.99
N HIS A 384 3.35 0.74 7.06
CA HIS A 384 4.68 1.33 7.03
C HIS A 384 5.73 0.27 7.35
N TYR A 385 6.84 0.33 6.61
CA TYR A 385 7.95 -0.60 6.74
C TYR A 385 9.25 0.17 6.98
N ASN A 386 10.01 -0.24 7.99
CA ASN A 386 11.28 0.36 8.37
C ASN A 386 12.39 -0.70 8.34
N PHE A 387 13.54 -0.34 7.75
CA PHE A 387 14.71 -1.20 7.63
C PHE A 387 15.93 -0.48 8.20
N PRO A 388 16.09 -0.44 9.52
CA PRO A 388 17.22 0.23 10.17
C PRO A 388 18.54 -0.53 9.94
N PRO A 389 19.70 0.15 9.88
CA PRO A 389 20.99 -0.48 9.59
C PRO A 389 21.34 -1.63 10.53
N TYR A 390 20.95 -1.56 11.80
CA TYR A 390 21.26 -2.60 12.79
C TYR A 390 20.66 -3.99 12.44
N CYS A 391 19.60 -4.04 11.62
CA CYS A 391 18.96 -5.31 11.26
C CYS A 391 19.85 -6.21 10.38
N VAL A 392 20.90 -5.65 9.79
CA VAL A 392 21.94 -6.38 9.06
C VAL A 392 23.32 -6.27 9.74
N GLY A 393 23.37 -5.71 10.96
CA GLY A 393 24.62 -5.56 11.72
C GLY A 393 25.49 -4.37 11.28
N GLU A 394 24.94 -3.44 10.52
CA GLU A 394 25.66 -2.30 9.98
C GLU A 394 25.37 -1.00 10.76
N THR A 395 26.28 -0.04 10.63
CA THR A 395 26.06 1.35 11.01
C THR A 395 25.63 2.15 9.78
N GLY A 396 24.71 3.09 9.97
CA GLY A 396 24.21 3.89 8.85
C GLY A 396 23.39 5.11 9.29
N ARG A 397 23.07 5.96 8.32
CA ARG A 397 22.28 7.16 8.57
C ARG A 397 20.81 6.78 8.82
N MET A 398 20.28 7.19 9.98
CA MET A 398 18.85 7.17 10.23
C MET A 398 18.20 8.41 9.62
N GLY A 399 17.13 8.22 8.85
CA GLY A 399 16.47 9.31 8.14
C GLY A 399 15.07 8.95 7.70
N ASN A 400 14.58 9.66 6.67
CA ASN A 400 13.28 9.31 6.05
C ASN A 400 13.40 7.97 5.31
N PRO A 401 12.27 7.23 5.18
CA PRO A 401 12.23 6.00 4.40
C PRO A 401 12.78 6.19 2.99
N GLY A 402 13.64 5.28 2.56
CA GLY A 402 14.16 5.24 1.20
C GLY A 402 13.16 4.59 0.24
N ARG A 403 13.49 4.62 -1.07
CA ARG A 403 12.66 4.03 -2.13
C ARG A 403 12.38 2.53 -1.89
N ARG A 404 13.33 1.78 -1.31
CA ARG A 404 13.18 0.36 -0.99
C ARG A 404 12.14 0.15 0.10
N GLU A 405 12.21 0.92 1.17
CA GLU A 405 11.29 0.85 2.31
C GLU A 405 9.86 1.21 1.89
N ILE A 406 9.69 2.26 1.07
CA ILE A 406 8.39 2.64 0.49
C ILE A 406 7.84 1.48 -0.35
N GLY A 407 8.66 0.85 -1.21
CA GLY A 407 8.23 -0.27 -2.04
C GLY A 407 7.83 -1.52 -1.24
N HIS A 408 8.56 -1.84 -0.16
CA HIS A 408 8.24 -2.96 0.71
C HIS A 408 6.97 -2.69 1.54
N GLY A 409 6.78 -1.47 2.02
CA GLY A 409 5.56 -1.03 2.68
C GLY A 409 4.34 -1.16 1.78
N ALA A 410 4.43 -0.64 0.54
CA ALA A 410 3.35 -0.70 -0.45
C ALA A 410 2.96 -2.14 -0.82
N LEU A 411 3.93 -3.08 -0.90
CA LEU A 411 3.64 -4.50 -1.11
C LEU A 411 2.85 -5.09 0.06
N GLY A 412 3.26 -4.80 1.30
CA GLY A 412 2.55 -5.24 2.49
C GLY A 412 1.16 -4.64 2.60
N GLU A 413 1.01 -3.35 2.30
CA GLU A 413 -0.28 -2.67 2.26
C GLU A 413 -1.22 -3.30 1.24
N ARG A 414 -0.75 -3.53 0.02
CA ARG A 414 -1.51 -4.18 -1.06
C ARG A 414 -1.97 -5.58 -0.66
N ALA A 415 -1.10 -6.36 -0.01
CA ALA A 415 -1.41 -7.72 0.43
C ALA A 415 -2.47 -7.76 1.53
N LEU A 416 -2.39 -6.87 2.51
CA LEU A 416 -3.26 -6.86 3.68
C LEU A 416 -4.59 -6.14 3.42
N ALA A 417 -4.62 -5.12 2.56
CA ALA A 417 -5.82 -4.36 2.23
C ALA A 417 -6.96 -5.25 1.72
N GLN A 418 -6.64 -6.37 1.04
CA GLN A 418 -7.62 -7.28 0.44
C GLN A 418 -8.46 -8.06 1.46
N VAL A 419 -8.00 -8.13 2.70
CA VAL A 419 -8.66 -8.90 3.77
C VAL A 419 -9.23 -8.02 4.89
N LEU A 420 -9.09 -6.70 4.77
CA LEU A 420 -9.62 -5.78 5.78
C LEU A 420 -11.15 -5.69 5.70
N PRO A 421 -11.82 -5.48 6.84
CA PRO A 421 -13.25 -5.21 6.87
C PRO A 421 -13.58 -3.88 6.19
N SER A 422 -14.82 -3.74 5.73
CA SER A 422 -15.34 -2.47 5.21
C SER A 422 -15.37 -1.39 6.31
N VAL A 423 -15.50 -0.12 5.91
CA VAL A 423 -15.65 0.98 6.87
C VAL A 423 -16.94 0.87 7.69
N ASP A 424 -17.97 0.25 7.14
CA ASP A 424 -19.24 0.05 7.84
C ASP A 424 -19.16 -1.04 8.90
N GLU A 425 -18.35 -2.06 8.68
CA GLU A 425 -18.13 -3.15 9.63
C GLU A 425 -17.12 -2.76 10.72
N PHE A 426 -16.10 -1.98 10.37
CA PHE A 426 -15.02 -1.60 11.28
C PHE A 426 -14.54 -0.17 10.99
N PRO A 427 -15.23 0.86 11.54
CA PRO A 427 -15.05 2.27 11.18
C PRO A 427 -13.81 2.92 11.83
N TYR A 428 -12.65 2.29 11.66
CA TYR A 428 -11.36 2.80 12.12
C TYR A 428 -10.43 3.11 10.95
N THR A 429 -9.62 4.14 11.11
CA THR A 429 -8.34 4.25 10.42
C THR A 429 -7.39 3.24 11.04
N ILE A 430 -6.71 2.48 10.21
CA ILE A 430 -5.83 1.39 10.64
C ILE A 430 -4.40 1.68 10.16
N ARG A 431 -3.46 1.73 11.08
CA ARG A 431 -2.04 1.87 10.74
C ARG A 431 -1.25 0.71 11.32
N THR A 432 -0.57 -0.05 10.46
CA THR A 432 0.43 -1.02 10.85
C THR A 432 1.84 -0.47 10.59
N VAL A 433 2.77 -0.75 11.49
CA VAL A 433 4.18 -0.41 11.34
C VAL A 433 4.99 -1.67 11.55
N ALA A 434 5.76 -2.04 10.54
CA ALA A 434 6.64 -3.20 10.53
C ALA A 434 8.09 -2.73 10.65
N ASP A 435 8.69 -2.95 11.81
CA ASP A 435 10.09 -2.67 12.09
C ASP A 435 10.92 -3.96 11.92
N VAL A 436 11.87 -3.97 11.01
CA VAL A 436 12.76 -5.11 10.80
C VAL A 436 13.81 -5.12 11.90
N MET A 437 13.79 -6.18 12.73
CA MET A 437 14.73 -6.36 13.84
C MET A 437 16.00 -7.07 13.39
N GLU A 438 15.86 -8.05 12.49
CA GLU A 438 16.94 -8.82 11.90
C GLU A 438 16.59 -9.21 10.47
N SER A 439 17.58 -9.26 9.55
CA SER A 439 17.34 -9.64 8.15
C SER A 439 18.41 -10.53 7.57
N ASN A 440 17.97 -11.64 6.99
CA ASN A 440 18.72 -12.49 6.06
C ASN A 440 17.85 -12.83 4.84
N GLY A 441 17.35 -11.78 4.17
CA GLY A 441 16.50 -11.90 2.98
C GLY A 441 15.00 -12.00 3.31
N SER A 442 14.20 -11.47 2.37
CA SER A 442 12.73 -11.54 2.37
C SER A 442 12.02 -10.95 3.60
N SER A 443 12.56 -9.86 4.15
CA SER A 443 11.96 -9.15 5.29
C SER A 443 10.58 -8.54 4.97
N SER A 444 10.31 -8.17 3.70
CA SER A 444 8.99 -7.67 3.27
C SER A 444 7.89 -8.73 3.44
N GLN A 445 8.18 -10.00 3.17
CA GLN A 445 7.21 -11.08 3.35
C GLN A 445 7.01 -11.41 4.84
N ALA A 446 8.06 -11.33 5.64
CA ALA A 446 7.95 -11.41 7.10
C ALA A 446 7.10 -10.25 7.68
N SER A 447 7.19 -9.04 7.08
CA SER A 447 6.35 -7.90 7.50
C SER A 447 4.87 -8.12 7.24
N ILE A 448 4.49 -8.82 6.18
CA ILE A 448 3.10 -9.21 5.90
C ILE A 448 2.60 -10.20 6.96
N CYS A 449 3.41 -11.22 7.29
CA CYS A 449 3.06 -12.19 8.34
C CYS A 449 2.89 -11.51 9.71
N ALA A 450 3.85 -10.69 10.13
CA ALA A 450 3.78 -9.92 11.37
C ALA A 450 2.62 -8.92 11.36
N GLY A 451 2.37 -8.25 10.22
CA GLY A 451 1.26 -7.33 10.01
C GLY A 451 -0.10 -8.01 10.18
N THR A 452 -0.30 -9.16 9.56
CA THR A 452 -1.49 -9.99 9.74
C THR A 452 -1.73 -10.30 11.21
N MET A 453 -0.72 -10.80 11.90
CA MET A 453 -0.83 -11.18 13.32
C MET A 453 -1.09 -9.96 14.21
N SER A 454 -0.47 -8.82 13.95
CA SER A 454 -0.69 -7.59 14.72
C SER A 454 -2.09 -7.01 14.51
N LEU A 455 -2.66 -7.12 13.30
CA LEU A 455 -4.06 -6.79 13.01
C LEU A 455 -5.02 -7.70 13.80
N MET A 456 -4.78 -9.01 13.79
CA MET A 456 -5.58 -9.98 14.56
C MET A 456 -5.47 -9.72 16.08
N ALA A 457 -4.27 -9.43 16.58
CA ALA A 457 -4.04 -9.09 17.98
C ALA A 457 -4.72 -7.76 18.38
N ALA A 458 -4.87 -6.82 17.46
CA ALA A 458 -5.60 -5.58 17.68
C ALA A 458 -7.13 -5.75 17.66
N GLY A 459 -7.64 -6.92 17.27
CA GLY A 459 -9.08 -7.19 17.16
C GLY A 459 -9.68 -6.68 15.83
N VAL A 460 -8.86 -6.43 14.81
CA VAL A 460 -9.37 -6.11 13.46
C VAL A 460 -9.98 -7.38 12.86
N PRO A 461 -11.27 -7.40 12.52
CA PRO A 461 -11.94 -8.59 12.00
C PRO A 461 -11.60 -8.83 10.51
N ILE A 462 -10.32 -9.15 10.26
CA ILE A 462 -9.87 -9.48 8.90
C ILE A 462 -10.60 -10.71 8.36
N LYS A 463 -10.91 -10.72 7.06
CA LYS A 463 -11.62 -11.80 6.38
C LYS A 463 -10.88 -13.15 6.48
N ALA A 464 -9.57 -13.12 6.34
CA ALA A 464 -8.69 -14.27 6.44
C ALA A 464 -7.25 -13.83 6.74
N PRO A 465 -6.43 -14.66 7.41
CA PRO A 465 -5.02 -14.37 7.60
C PRO A 465 -4.24 -14.48 6.29
N VAL A 466 -3.25 -13.60 6.13
CA VAL A 466 -2.36 -13.54 4.96
C VAL A 466 -0.95 -13.92 5.39
N ALA A 467 -0.32 -14.84 4.67
CA ALA A 467 1.09 -15.14 4.78
C ALA A 467 1.83 -14.75 3.50
N GLY A 468 3.10 -14.41 3.63
CA GLY A 468 3.97 -14.06 2.52
C GLY A 468 5.23 -14.91 2.48
N ILE A 469 5.68 -15.25 1.26
CA ILE A 469 6.90 -16.00 0.97
C ILE A 469 7.64 -15.40 -0.22
N ALA A 470 8.96 -15.51 -0.26
CA ALA A 470 9.77 -15.20 -1.43
C ALA A 470 10.35 -16.47 -2.03
N MET A 471 10.13 -16.61 -3.32
CA MET A 471 10.68 -17.66 -4.17
C MET A 471 11.87 -17.11 -4.92
N GLY A 472 12.84 -17.96 -5.22
CA GLY A 472 13.99 -17.64 -6.06
C GLY A 472 14.10 -18.54 -7.27
N LEU A 473 14.98 -18.16 -8.17
CA LEU A 473 15.34 -18.94 -9.34
C LEU A 473 16.84 -18.84 -9.53
N ILE A 474 17.47 -19.97 -9.78
CA ILE A 474 18.82 -20.05 -10.34
C ILE A 474 18.71 -20.78 -11.67
N MET A 475 19.20 -20.17 -12.75
CA MET A 475 19.13 -20.72 -14.10
C MET A 475 20.51 -20.69 -14.75
N ASP A 476 20.86 -21.75 -15.46
CA ASP A 476 22.03 -21.78 -16.31
C ASP A 476 21.61 -21.63 -17.77
N ASP A 477 21.89 -20.46 -18.33
CA ASP A 477 21.51 -20.09 -19.68
C ASP A 477 22.13 -20.99 -20.74
N ASN A 478 23.29 -21.60 -20.45
CA ASN A 478 24.00 -22.46 -21.41
C ASN A 478 23.37 -23.84 -21.51
N SER A 479 22.93 -24.41 -20.38
CA SER A 479 22.33 -25.76 -20.35
C SER A 479 20.79 -25.72 -20.32
N GLY A 480 20.20 -24.59 -20.05
CA GLY A 480 18.77 -24.45 -19.83
C GLY A 480 18.24 -25.09 -18.53
N LYS A 481 19.15 -25.55 -17.66
CA LYS A 481 18.79 -26.09 -16.35
C LYS A 481 18.39 -24.96 -15.41
N TYR A 482 17.39 -25.20 -14.60
CA TYR A 482 16.98 -24.24 -13.55
C TYR A 482 16.60 -24.95 -12.25
N THR A 483 16.52 -24.17 -11.19
CA THR A 483 16.04 -24.60 -9.88
C THR A 483 15.23 -23.46 -9.26
N VAL A 484 13.98 -23.76 -8.92
CA VAL A 484 13.13 -22.86 -8.13
C VAL A 484 13.42 -23.09 -6.65
N LEU A 485 13.59 -22.02 -5.88
CA LEU A 485 13.89 -22.04 -4.45
C LEU A 485 12.74 -21.49 -3.65
N THR A 486 12.37 -22.18 -2.57
CA THR A 486 11.40 -21.69 -1.59
C THR A 486 12.11 -20.99 -0.43
N ASP A 487 11.61 -19.84 0.01
CA ASP A 487 12.15 -19.06 1.13
C ASP A 487 13.63 -18.69 0.95
N ILE A 488 13.90 -17.82 -0.03
CA ILE A 488 15.26 -17.37 -0.32
C ILE A 488 15.85 -16.54 0.83
N GLN A 489 17.13 -16.78 1.11
CA GLN A 489 17.95 -15.96 2.00
C GLN A 489 18.74 -14.90 1.22
N GLY A 490 19.43 -14.00 1.95
CA GLY A 490 20.13 -12.85 1.34
C GLY A 490 21.11 -13.19 0.24
N MET A 491 21.90 -14.25 0.40
CA MET A 491 22.86 -14.73 -0.60
C MET A 491 22.15 -15.23 -1.87
N GLU A 492 21.04 -15.95 -1.72
CA GLU A 492 20.25 -16.50 -2.84
C GLU A 492 19.47 -15.40 -3.56
N ASP A 493 19.01 -14.37 -2.84
CA ASP A 493 18.44 -13.15 -3.45
C ASP A 493 19.49 -12.38 -4.24
N HIS A 494 20.71 -12.25 -3.69
CA HIS A 494 21.77 -11.48 -4.31
C HIS A 494 22.31 -12.14 -5.60
N PHE A 495 22.58 -13.43 -5.57
CA PHE A 495 23.16 -14.19 -6.68
C PHE A 495 22.14 -14.91 -7.56
N GLY A 496 20.85 -14.86 -7.18
CA GLY A 496 19.77 -15.47 -7.94
C GLY A 496 19.30 -14.63 -9.12
N ASP A 497 18.55 -15.26 -10.00
CA ASP A 497 18.03 -14.70 -11.25
C ASP A 497 16.61 -14.15 -11.13
N MET A 498 15.89 -14.52 -10.06
CA MET A 498 14.53 -14.07 -9.77
C MET A 498 14.35 -13.88 -8.26
N ASP A 499 13.65 -12.81 -7.89
CA ASP A 499 13.04 -12.59 -6.58
C ASP A 499 11.52 -12.49 -6.78
N PHE A 500 10.80 -13.54 -6.41
CA PHE A 500 9.38 -13.67 -6.65
C PHE A 500 8.62 -13.79 -5.33
N LYS A 501 7.95 -12.70 -4.95
CA LYS A 501 7.23 -12.55 -3.70
C LYS A 501 5.75 -12.84 -3.90
N VAL A 502 5.20 -13.76 -3.13
CA VAL A 502 3.79 -14.16 -3.19
C VAL A 502 3.18 -14.09 -1.80
N ALA A 503 2.16 -13.26 -1.66
CA ALA A 503 1.35 -13.18 -0.46
C ALA A 503 -0.08 -13.63 -0.73
N GLY A 504 -0.72 -14.26 0.25
CA GLY A 504 -2.10 -14.71 0.11
C GLY A 504 -2.63 -15.42 1.34
N THR A 505 -3.93 -15.67 1.29
CA THR A 505 -4.65 -16.51 2.26
C THR A 505 -4.54 -17.98 1.86
N LYS A 506 -5.22 -18.85 2.59
CA LYS A 506 -5.36 -20.25 2.16
C LYS A 506 -6.17 -20.43 0.87
N ASN A 507 -7.00 -19.42 0.50
CA ASN A 507 -7.92 -19.52 -0.62
C ASN A 507 -7.33 -18.98 -1.93
N GLY A 508 -6.33 -18.08 -1.85
CA GLY A 508 -5.73 -17.49 -3.05
C GLY A 508 -4.75 -16.35 -2.76
N ILE A 509 -4.26 -15.76 -3.82
CA ILE A 509 -3.26 -14.68 -3.82
C ILE A 509 -3.92 -13.35 -3.46
N THR A 510 -3.25 -12.57 -2.60
CA THR A 510 -3.65 -11.18 -2.29
C THR A 510 -2.65 -10.15 -2.80
N ALA A 511 -1.38 -10.51 -2.94
CA ALA A 511 -0.40 -9.68 -3.63
C ALA A 511 0.74 -10.51 -4.22
N LEU A 512 1.34 -9.96 -5.27
CA LEU A 512 2.44 -10.57 -5.98
C LEU A 512 3.41 -9.50 -6.45
N GLN A 513 4.72 -9.77 -6.32
CA GLN A 513 5.77 -8.91 -6.85
C GLN A 513 6.91 -9.78 -7.37
N MET A 514 7.41 -9.47 -8.57
CA MET A 514 8.52 -10.19 -9.17
C MET A 514 9.54 -9.22 -9.75
N ASP A 515 10.80 -9.51 -9.47
CA ASP A 515 11.98 -8.92 -10.08
C ASP A 515 12.81 -9.99 -10.73
N ILE A 516 13.21 -9.81 -11.98
CA ILE A 516 14.04 -10.73 -12.74
C ILE A 516 15.33 -10.04 -13.16
N LYS A 517 16.43 -10.77 -13.07
CA LYS A 517 17.77 -10.32 -13.49
C LYS A 517 18.23 -10.96 -14.80
N VAL A 518 17.48 -11.90 -15.36
CA VAL A 518 17.73 -12.61 -16.61
C VAL A 518 16.77 -12.19 -17.71
N THR A 519 17.01 -12.64 -18.95
CA THR A 519 16.26 -12.22 -20.12
C THR A 519 14.82 -12.72 -20.18
N GLY A 520 14.41 -13.62 -19.27
CA GLY A 520 13.02 -14.01 -19.13
C GLY A 520 12.74 -15.35 -18.49
N ILE A 521 11.50 -15.52 -18.06
CA ILE A 521 10.99 -16.72 -17.39
C ILE A 521 9.92 -17.37 -18.25
N THR A 522 9.94 -18.70 -18.34
CA THR A 522 8.93 -19.48 -19.06
C THR A 522 7.68 -19.69 -18.19
N LYS A 523 6.56 -20.01 -18.85
CA LYS A 523 5.30 -20.36 -18.18
C LYS A 523 5.49 -21.48 -17.14
N ASN A 524 6.29 -22.51 -17.46
CA ASN A 524 6.51 -23.66 -16.56
C ASN A 524 7.20 -23.24 -15.26
N ILE A 525 8.15 -22.31 -15.33
CA ILE A 525 8.84 -21.77 -14.14
C ILE A 525 7.85 -21.02 -13.24
N PHE A 526 6.94 -20.23 -13.84
CA PHE A 526 5.87 -19.58 -13.08
C PHE A 526 4.92 -20.57 -12.40
N GLU A 527 4.49 -21.61 -13.11
CA GLU A 527 3.64 -22.67 -12.56
C GLU A 527 4.30 -23.35 -11.36
N GLU A 528 5.58 -23.72 -11.50
CA GLU A 528 6.34 -24.34 -10.42
C GLU A 528 6.52 -23.40 -9.22
N ALA A 529 6.92 -22.16 -9.46
CA ALA A 529 7.13 -21.16 -8.40
C ALA A 529 5.84 -20.84 -7.64
N LEU A 530 4.71 -20.70 -8.35
CA LEU A 530 3.40 -20.46 -7.72
C LEU A 530 2.94 -21.66 -6.89
N ALA A 531 3.11 -22.88 -7.39
CA ALA A 531 2.75 -24.10 -6.67
C ALA A 531 3.58 -24.29 -5.39
N GLN A 532 4.90 -24.06 -5.46
CA GLN A 532 5.77 -24.10 -4.28
C GLN A 532 5.42 -22.97 -3.29
N ALA A 533 5.14 -21.76 -3.77
CA ALA A 533 4.74 -20.63 -2.94
C ALA A 533 3.42 -20.90 -2.22
N HIS A 534 2.45 -21.55 -2.88
CA HIS A 534 1.19 -21.95 -2.24
C HIS A 534 1.43 -22.90 -1.08
N LYS A 535 2.21 -23.98 -1.29
CA LYS A 535 2.58 -24.94 -0.23
C LYS A 535 3.25 -24.23 0.95
N ALA A 536 4.22 -23.38 0.68
CA ALA A 536 4.97 -22.64 1.68
C ALA A 536 4.08 -21.67 2.50
N ARG A 537 3.16 -20.96 1.84
CA ARG A 537 2.20 -20.07 2.53
C ARG A 537 1.30 -20.82 3.49
N LEU A 538 0.82 -22.01 3.13
CA LEU A 538 0.01 -22.83 4.02
C LEU A 538 0.77 -23.24 5.29
N GLU A 539 2.04 -23.65 5.15
CA GLU A 539 2.88 -23.99 6.30
C GLU A 539 3.14 -22.78 7.23
N ILE A 540 3.36 -21.60 6.65
CA ILE A 540 3.53 -20.35 7.42
C ILE A 540 2.21 -20.00 8.12
N LEU A 541 1.06 -20.10 7.44
CA LEU A 541 -0.24 -19.84 8.02
C LEU A 541 -0.52 -20.76 9.22
N ASP A 542 -0.17 -22.05 9.13
CA ASP A 542 -0.34 -23.00 10.23
C ASP A 542 0.46 -22.56 11.48
N ASN A 543 1.70 -22.09 11.30
CA ASN A 543 2.51 -21.56 12.41
C ASN A 543 1.88 -20.28 13.01
N MET A 544 1.44 -19.35 12.18
CA MET A 544 0.80 -18.10 12.63
C MET A 544 -0.50 -18.39 13.39
N LEU A 545 -1.34 -19.29 12.87
CA LEU A 545 -2.61 -19.67 13.49
C LEU A 545 -2.46 -20.51 14.75
N ALA A 546 -1.35 -21.23 14.90
CA ALA A 546 -1.03 -21.87 16.20
C ALA A 546 -0.76 -20.84 17.31
N CYS A 547 -0.26 -19.66 16.95
CA CYS A 547 -0.02 -18.55 17.89
C CYS A 547 -1.30 -17.71 18.13
N ILE A 548 -2.00 -17.32 17.07
CA ILE A 548 -3.24 -16.54 17.13
C ILE A 548 -4.26 -17.11 16.14
N PRO A 549 -5.22 -17.94 16.58
CA PRO A 549 -6.12 -18.69 15.70
C PRO A 549 -7.22 -17.84 15.04
N SER A 550 -7.56 -16.69 15.62
CA SER A 550 -8.58 -15.76 15.11
C SER A 550 -8.32 -14.35 15.59
N PRO A 551 -8.86 -13.32 14.94
CA PRO A 551 -8.88 -11.97 15.48
C PRO A 551 -9.48 -11.94 16.87
N ARG A 552 -8.94 -11.11 17.77
CA ARG A 552 -9.45 -10.94 19.11
C ARG A 552 -10.84 -10.31 19.08
N GLU A 553 -11.74 -10.80 19.93
CA GLU A 553 -13.08 -10.25 20.07
C GLU A 553 -13.08 -8.86 20.74
N GLN A 554 -12.13 -8.63 21.64
CA GLN A 554 -12.00 -7.38 22.40
C GLN A 554 -10.80 -6.57 21.92
N LEU A 555 -11.04 -5.29 21.67
CA LEU A 555 -9.96 -4.34 21.40
C LEU A 555 -9.08 -4.13 22.64
N SER A 556 -7.84 -3.70 22.40
CA SER A 556 -6.96 -3.22 23.46
C SER A 556 -7.69 -2.18 24.35
N PRO A 557 -7.45 -2.17 25.66
CA PRO A 557 -8.01 -1.12 26.53
C PRO A 557 -7.50 0.28 26.16
N TYR A 558 -6.41 0.38 25.38
CA TYR A 558 -5.85 1.64 24.90
C TYR A 558 -6.39 2.05 23.53
N ALA A 559 -7.07 1.15 22.83
CA ALA A 559 -7.69 1.47 21.55
C ALA A 559 -8.96 2.33 21.76
N PRO A 560 -9.21 3.33 20.90
CA PRO A 560 -10.45 4.11 20.97
C PRO A 560 -11.66 3.19 20.77
N LYS A 561 -12.66 3.31 21.64
CA LYS A 561 -13.96 2.66 21.49
C LYS A 561 -14.85 3.51 20.58
N ILE A 562 -15.82 2.89 19.93
CA ILE A 562 -16.72 3.53 18.98
C ILE A 562 -18.18 3.28 19.36
N ALA A 563 -19.01 4.31 19.21
CA ALA A 563 -20.43 4.15 19.04
C ALA A 563 -20.89 4.83 17.76
N MET A 564 -21.81 4.19 17.06
CA MET A 564 -22.44 4.74 15.87
C MET A 564 -23.91 5.05 16.16
N MET A 565 -24.41 6.12 15.55
CA MET A 565 -25.82 6.43 15.51
C MET A 565 -26.17 7.14 14.19
N ASN A 566 -27.40 6.99 13.76
CA ASN A 566 -27.91 7.71 12.60
C ASN A 566 -28.83 8.85 13.06
N ILE A 567 -28.65 10.01 12.48
CA ILE A 567 -29.52 11.17 12.66
C ILE A 567 -30.14 11.57 11.32
N ASP A 568 -31.22 12.31 11.37
CA ASP A 568 -31.82 12.89 10.17
C ASP A 568 -30.82 13.88 9.54
N PRO A 569 -30.47 13.77 8.23
CA PRO A 569 -29.57 14.69 7.56
C PRO A 569 -29.95 16.16 7.72
N ASP A 570 -31.25 16.49 7.79
CA ASP A 570 -31.72 17.84 8.02
C ASP A 570 -31.37 18.40 9.42
N LYS A 571 -31.01 17.48 10.37
CA LYS A 571 -30.61 17.78 11.75
C LYS A 571 -29.10 17.93 11.95
N ILE A 572 -28.30 17.64 10.97
CA ILE A 572 -26.83 17.80 11.04
C ILE A 572 -26.45 19.21 11.45
N LYS A 573 -27.13 20.21 10.86
CA LYS A 573 -26.91 21.64 11.15
C LYS A 573 -27.21 21.98 12.60
N ASP A 574 -28.21 21.32 13.22
CA ASP A 574 -28.57 21.55 14.62
C ASP A 574 -27.51 20.99 15.57
N VAL A 575 -26.91 19.80 15.23
CA VAL A 575 -25.84 19.16 15.99
C VAL A 575 -24.53 19.94 15.87
N ILE A 576 -24.19 20.41 14.68
CA ILE A 576 -22.97 21.20 14.45
C ILE A 576 -23.14 22.60 15.11
N GLY A 577 -24.29 23.20 14.95
CA GLY A 577 -24.60 24.55 15.43
C GLY A 577 -23.88 25.67 14.66
N PRO A 578 -24.26 26.96 14.89
CA PRO A 578 -23.64 28.08 14.20
C PRO A 578 -22.14 28.16 14.46
N GLY A 579 -21.34 28.06 13.37
CA GLY A 579 -19.88 28.09 13.44
C GLY A 579 -19.25 26.91 14.24
N GLY A 580 -19.93 25.77 14.33
CA GLY A 580 -19.46 24.60 15.06
C GLY A 580 -19.63 24.68 16.59
N LYS A 581 -20.37 25.66 17.10
CA LYS A 581 -20.47 25.96 18.55
C LYS A 581 -21.04 24.76 19.33
N MET A 582 -22.11 24.15 18.83
CA MET A 582 -22.81 23.08 19.55
C MET A 582 -21.96 21.81 19.62
N ILE A 583 -21.37 21.39 18.50
CA ILE A 583 -20.50 20.19 18.49
C ILE A 583 -19.26 20.38 19.36
N ASN A 584 -18.65 21.58 19.35
CA ASN A 584 -17.52 21.91 20.21
C ASN A 584 -17.89 21.89 21.70
N GLU A 585 -19.13 22.28 22.04
CA GLU A 585 -19.63 22.19 23.41
C GLU A 585 -19.80 20.72 23.86
N ILE A 586 -20.34 19.87 23.00
CA ILE A 586 -20.44 18.42 23.26
C ILE A 586 -19.04 17.83 23.48
N ILE A 587 -18.09 18.13 22.58
CA ILE A 587 -16.71 17.67 22.67
C ILE A 587 -16.07 18.08 24.01
N ALA A 588 -16.21 19.35 24.39
CA ALA A 588 -15.65 19.87 25.66
C ALA A 588 -16.29 19.27 26.91
N GLN A 589 -17.59 18.99 26.88
CA GLN A 589 -18.31 18.38 28.02
C GLN A 589 -18.10 16.87 28.13
N CYS A 590 -17.60 16.24 27.09
CA CYS A 590 -17.35 14.79 27.00
C CYS A 590 -15.85 14.47 26.83
N ASP A 591 -15.01 15.09 27.63
CA ASP A 591 -13.57 14.82 27.75
C ASP A 591 -12.82 14.77 26.40
N ASN A 592 -13.10 15.74 25.52
CA ASN A 592 -12.55 15.83 24.18
C ASN A 592 -12.82 14.61 23.28
N VAL A 593 -14.00 14.01 23.40
CA VAL A 593 -14.49 12.96 22.49
C VAL A 593 -14.33 13.38 21.02
N LYS A 594 -13.92 12.48 20.15
CA LYS A 594 -13.94 12.73 18.70
C LYS A 594 -15.30 12.35 18.13
N ILE A 595 -15.86 13.21 17.28
CA ILE A 595 -17.17 13.03 16.63
C ILE A 595 -17.01 13.30 15.14
N ASP A 596 -17.34 12.31 14.32
CA ASP A 596 -17.43 12.44 12.86
C ASP A 596 -18.91 12.37 12.44
N ILE A 597 -19.33 13.23 11.53
CA ILE A 597 -20.71 13.28 11.00
C ILE A 597 -20.62 13.32 9.48
N ASP A 598 -21.19 12.30 8.85
CA ASP A 598 -21.28 12.24 7.39
C ASP A 598 -22.52 12.95 6.87
N ASP A 599 -22.51 13.35 5.59
CA ASP A 599 -23.63 14.10 4.97
C ASP A 599 -24.96 13.30 4.92
N ASP A 600 -24.88 11.98 5.00
CA ASP A 600 -26.04 11.07 5.08
C ASP A 600 -26.65 10.94 6.49
N GLY A 601 -26.03 11.60 7.50
CA GLY A 601 -26.47 11.59 8.88
C GLY A 601 -25.88 10.48 9.75
N LYS A 602 -24.89 9.74 9.27
CA LYS A 602 -24.15 8.79 10.08
C LYS A 602 -23.22 9.53 11.04
N VAL A 603 -23.36 9.31 12.33
CA VAL A 603 -22.53 9.89 13.39
C VAL A 603 -21.69 8.80 14.03
N VAL A 604 -20.37 9.00 14.06
CA VAL A 604 -19.40 8.10 14.68
C VAL A 604 -18.71 8.82 15.82
N ILE A 605 -18.74 8.23 17.01
CA ILE A 605 -18.23 8.82 18.25
C ILE A 605 -17.13 7.93 18.80
N TYR A 606 -15.94 8.51 19.05
CA TYR A 606 -14.73 7.78 19.49
C TYR A 606 -14.24 8.32 20.84
N HIS A 607 -13.99 7.43 21.78
CA HIS A 607 -13.32 7.73 23.04
C HIS A 607 -12.77 6.44 23.70
N ASN A 608 -11.79 6.58 24.61
CA ASN A 608 -11.25 5.43 25.34
C ASN A 608 -12.19 4.92 26.45
N ASP A 609 -13.11 5.79 26.93
CA ASP A 609 -14.10 5.48 27.93
C ASP A 609 -15.49 5.39 27.33
N TYR A 610 -16.20 4.29 27.61
CA TYR A 610 -17.51 4.02 27.03
C TYR A 610 -18.60 4.91 27.64
N ASP A 611 -18.49 5.26 28.91
CA ASP A 611 -19.48 6.13 29.58
C ASP A 611 -19.47 7.55 28.99
N THR A 612 -18.29 8.00 28.60
CA THR A 612 -18.10 9.28 27.89
C THR A 612 -18.75 9.27 26.50
N ILE A 613 -18.63 8.16 25.76
CA ILE A 613 -19.29 7.96 24.47
C ILE A 613 -20.81 8.00 24.60
N GLU A 614 -21.37 7.25 25.56
CA GLU A 614 -22.81 7.20 25.79
C GLU A 614 -23.36 8.57 26.21
N LYS A 615 -22.60 9.34 27.00
CA LYS A 615 -22.96 10.73 27.33
C LYS A 615 -23.01 11.60 26.08
N ALA A 616 -22.02 11.54 25.18
CA ALA A 616 -22.02 12.32 23.95
C ALA A 616 -23.18 11.91 23.01
N LYS A 617 -23.42 10.60 22.92
CA LYS A 617 -24.53 10.04 22.13
C LYS A 617 -25.89 10.52 22.66
N GLN A 618 -26.07 10.57 24.00
CA GLN A 618 -27.26 11.08 24.61
C GLN A 618 -27.45 12.59 24.32
N MET A 619 -26.38 13.38 24.41
CA MET A 619 -26.43 14.80 24.08
C MET A 619 -26.84 15.06 22.63
N ILE A 620 -26.30 14.28 21.69
CA ILE A 620 -26.70 14.37 20.27
C ILE A 620 -28.16 13.95 20.11
N SER A 621 -28.56 12.83 20.73
CA SER A 621 -29.95 12.36 20.70
C SER A 621 -30.94 13.39 21.20
N ASP A 622 -30.58 14.13 22.26
CA ASP A 622 -31.45 15.19 22.84
C ASP A 622 -31.60 16.40 21.88
N ILE A 623 -30.54 16.69 21.09
CA ILE A 623 -30.58 17.77 20.09
C ILE A 623 -31.46 17.40 18.89
N VAL A 624 -31.37 16.17 18.41
CA VAL A 624 -32.08 15.69 17.20
C VAL A 624 -33.47 15.15 17.49
N ARG A 625 -33.83 15.06 18.76
CA ARG A 625 -35.11 14.51 19.21
C ARG A 625 -36.27 15.30 18.62
N VAL A 626 -37.22 14.59 18.05
CA VAL A 626 -38.47 15.16 17.49
C VAL A 626 -39.63 14.55 18.24
N ALA A 627 -40.52 15.40 18.76
CA ALA A 627 -41.75 14.93 19.40
C ALA A 627 -42.69 14.29 18.38
N LYS A 628 -43.30 13.15 18.74
CA LYS A 628 -44.30 12.45 17.93
C LYS A 628 -45.67 12.51 18.60
N VAL A 629 -46.72 12.50 17.81
CA VAL A 629 -48.08 12.36 18.33
C VAL A 629 -48.20 11.07 19.12
N GLY A 630 -48.61 11.18 20.38
CA GLY A 630 -48.71 10.07 21.30
C GLY A 630 -47.63 10.03 22.37
N ASP A 631 -46.52 10.75 22.21
CA ASP A 631 -45.44 10.82 23.20
C ASP A 631 -45.93 11.45 24.52
N VAL A 632 -45.35 10.99 25.62
CA VAL A 632 -45.65 11.49 26.96
C VAL A 632 -44.41 12.08 27.57
N PHE A 633 -44.52 13.31 28.12
CA PHE A 633 -43.42 14.03 28.73
C PHE A 633 -43.78 14.54 30.11
N ALA A 634 -42.88 14.48 31.05
CA ALA A 634 -42.91 15.27 32.29
C ALA A 634 -42.36 16.65 31.96
N ALA A 635 -43.24 17.57 31.56
CA ALA A 635 -42.88 18.85 31.00
C ALA A 635 -42.96 19.99 32.01
N LYS A 636 -41.95 20.88 31.99
CA LYS A 636 -41.86 22.03 32.88
C LYS A 636 -42.60 23.23 32.30
N VAL A 637 -43.47 23.86 33.07
CA VAL A 637 -44.15 25.09 32.69
C VAL A 637 -43.15 26.24 32.58
N VAL A 638 -42.97 26.77 31.35
CA VAL A 638 -41.99 27.83 31.06
C VAL A 638 -42.66 29.19 30.82
N ARG A 639 -43.94 29.20 30.44
CA ARG A 639 -44.68 30.44 30.23
C ARG A 639 -46.18 30.22 30.39
N LEU A 640 -46.87 31.15 31.04
CA LEU A 640 -48.32 31.15 31.18
C LEU A 640 -48.93 32.21 30.30
N GLU A 641 -50.05 31.86 29.65
CA GLU A 641 -50.84 32.72 28.77
C GLU A 641 -52.34 32.54 29.12
N LYS A 642 -53.18 33.53 28.79
CA LYS A 642 -54.64 33.47 29.06
C LYS A 642 -55.34 32.25 28.46
N PHE A 643 -54.78 31.69 27.35
CA PHE A 643 -55.37 30.58 26.63
C PHE A 643 -54.69 29.21 26.94
N GLY A 644 -53.63 29.20 27.72
CA GLY A 644 -52.92 27.97 28.04
C GLY A 644 -51.51 28.21 28.63
N ALA A 645 -50.76 27.15 28.79
CA ALA A 645 -49.36 27.18 29.23
C ALA A 645 -48.44 26.66 28.13
N PHE A 646 -47.25 27.24 27.97
CA PHE A 646 -46.17 26.64 27.25
C PHE A 646 -45.36 25.79 28.22
N VAL A 647 -45.19 24.56 27.84
CA VAL A 647 -44.45 23.55 28.63
C VAL A 647 -43.27 23.05 27.85
N ASN A 648 -42.11 23.09 28.45
CA ASN A 648 -40.89 22.57 27.83
C ASN A 648 -40.90 21.06 27.88
N LEU A 649 -40.86 20.44 26.70
CA LEU A 649 -40.91 18.96 26.54
C LEU A 649 -39.51 18.34 26.67
N PHE A 650 -38.55 18.92 25.98
CA PHE A 650 -37.14 18.55 26.02
C PHE A 650 -36.29 19.61 25.30
N GLY A 651 -35.04 19.82 25.72
CA GLY A 651 -34.11 20.78 25.12
C GLY A 651 -34.77 22.16 24.96
N ASN A 652 -34.79 22.68 23.75
CA ASN A 652 -35.44 23.97 23.39
C ASN A 652 -36.85 23.81 22.79
N THR A 653 -37.47 22.62 22.94
CA THR A 653 -38.77 22.31 22.34
C THR A 653 -39.92 22.52 23.32
N ASP A 654 -40.78 23.49 23.04
CA ASP A 654 -41.94 23.79 23.85
C ASP A 654 -43.22 23.26 23.19
N GLY A 655 -44.15 22.77 24.01
CA GLY A 655 -45.49 22.39 23.61
C GLY A 655 -46.52 23.33 24.18
N LEU A 656 -47.61 23.56 23.44
CA LEU A 656 -48.77 24.33 23.92
C LEU A 656 -49.76 23.40 24.65
N LEU A 657 -49.89 23.60 25.94
CA LEU A 657 -50.92 23.01 26.77
C LEU A 657 -52.12 24.00 26.85
N HIS A 658 -53.07 23.85 25.95
CA HIS A 658 -54.27 24.72 25.94
C HIS A 658 -55.09 24.53 27.21
N ILE A 659 -55.74 25.62 27.74
CA ILE A 659 -56.51 25.60 28.99
C ILE A 659 -57.54 24.44 29.05
N SER A 660 -58.20 24.13 27.93
CA SER A 660 -59.18 23.01 27.82
C SER A 660 -58.55 21.61 27.85
N LYS A 661 -57.25 21.52 27.80
CA LYS A 661 -56.46 20.26 27.77
C LYS A 661 -55.72 20.00 29.08
N ILE A 662 -55.87 20.88 30.10
CA ILE A 662 -55.21 20.71 31.40
C ILE A 662 -55.95 19.65 32.24
N SER A 663 -57.28 19.75 32.38
CA SER A 663 -58.07 18.89 33.24
C SER A 663 -59.44 18.54 32.60
N HIS A 664 -60.12 17.53 33.17
CA HIS A 664 -61.49 17.20 32.84
C HIS A 664 -62.51 18.22 33.44
N HIS A 665 -62.15 18.91 34.50
CA HIS A 665 -62.94 19.99 35.07
C HIS A 665 -62.66 21.31 34.34
N ARG A 666 -63.67 22.21 34.30
CA ARG A 666 -63.49 23.52 33.69
C ARG A 666 -62.50 24.35 34.49
N VAL A 667 -61.47 24.84 33.80
CA VAL A 667 -60.45 25.74 34.35
C VAL A 667 -60.80 27.16 33.85
N ASP A 668 -61.02 28.11 34.77
CA ASP A 668 -61.40 29.48 34.43
C ASP A 668 -60.13 30.32 34.16
N LYS A 669 -59.05 30.13 34.88
CA LYS A 669 -57.74 30.75 34.66
C LYS A 669 -56.63 29.72 34.76
N VAL A 670 -55.63 29.87 33.92
CA VAL A 670 -54.48 28.95 33.89
C VAL A 670 -53.67 29.02 35.17
N GLU A 671 -53.52 30.24 35.72
CA GLU A 671 -52.76 30.51 36.96
C GLU A 671 -53.40 29.89 38.22
N ASP A 672 -54.66 29.49 38.17
CA ASP A 672 -55.32 28.81 39.29
C ASP A 672 -54.89 27.34 39.44
N VAL A 673 -54.35 26.76 38.36
CA VAL A 673 -54.04 25.34 38.29
C VAL A 673 -52.55 25.05 38.01
N LEU A 674 -51.83 25.98 37.36
CA LEU A 674 -50.41 25.83 36.98
C LEU A 674 -49.60 27.09 37.39
N LYS A 675 -48.36 26.87 37.83
CA LYS A 675 -47.39 27.92 38.12
C LYS A 675 -46.16 27.77 37.26
N LEU A 676 -45.46 28.87 37.02
CA LEU A 676 -44.15 28.83 36.38
C LEU A 676 -43.20 27.89 37.16
N GLY A 677 -42.60 26.95 36.45
CA GLY A 677 -41.69 25.99 37.03
C GLY A 677 -42.32 24.65 37.44
N ASP A 678 -43.67 24.56 37.43
CA ASP A 678 -44.35 23.27 37.72
C ASP A 678 -43.97 22.21 36.67
N ILE A 679 -43.88 20.96 37.11
CA ILE A 679 -43.71 19.81 36.25
C ILE A 679 -45.05 19.11 36.10
N ILE A 680 -45.51 18.92 34.86
CA ILE A 680 -46.77 18.26 34.56
C ILE A 680 -46.62 17.25 33.47
N ASP A 681 -47.20 16.07 33.68
CA ASP A 681 -47.22 15.02 32.63
C ASP A 681 -48.19 15.40 31.53
N VAL A 682 -47.69 15.45 30.29
CA VAL A 682 -48.45 15.83 29.11
C VAL A 682 -48.24 14.82 28.00
N LYS A 683 -49.30 14.54 27.24
CA LYS A 683 -49.27 13.74 26.04
C LYS A 683 -49.36 14.63 24.80
N VAL A 684 -48.49 14.39 23.82
CA VAL A 684 -48.57 15.07 22.51
C VAL A 684 -49.83 14.57 21.79
N THR A 685 -50.74 15.50 21.51
CA THR A 685 -52.02 15.17 20.85
C THR A 685 -52.05 15.53 19.37
N GLU A 686 -51.27 16.52 18.97
CA GLU A 686 -51.25 17.04 17.61
C GLU A 686 -49.96 17.82 17.35
N ILE A 687 -49.47 17.74 16.14
CA ILE A 687 -48.38 18.59 15.61
C ILE A 687 -48.95 19.23 14.35
N ASP A 688 -49.07 20.58 14.34
CA ASP A 688 -49.66 21.28 13.21
C ASP A 688 -48.68 21.37 12.01
N ASN A 689 -49.20 21.80 10.85
CA ASN A 689 -48.44 21.97 9.62
C ASN A 689 -47.29 23.02 9.70
N LYS A 690 -47.20 23.73 10.81
CA LYS A 690 -46.14 24.73 11.12
C LYS A 690 -45.17 24.19 12.18
N GLY A 691 -45.27 22.89 12.53
CA GLY A 691 -44.42 22.24 13.51
C GLY A 691 -44.74 22.59 14.98
N ARG A 692 -45.88 23.28 15.28
CA ARG A 692 -46.24 23.59 16.65
C ARG A 692 -46.87 22.38 17.34
N ILE A 693 -46.36 22.07 18.51
CA ILE A 693 -46.74 20.87 19.27
C ILE A 693 -47.84 21.20 20.25
N ASN A 694 -48.98 20.55 20.09
CA ASN A 694 -50.10 20.65 21.02
C ASN A 694 -50.10 19.45 21.97
N VAL A 695 -50.16 19.73 23.28
CA VAL A 695 -50.11 18.71 24.31
C VAL A 695 -51.36 18.75 25.22
N SER A 696 -51.62 17.64 25.89
CA SER A 696 -52.75 17.48 26.79
C SER A 696 -52.36 16.70 28.06
N ALA A 697 -52.50 17.30 29.22
CA ALA A 697 -52.46 16.60 30.49
C ALA A 697 -53.76 15.82 30.74
N LYS A 698 -54.87 16.35 30.31
CA LYS A 698 -56.20 15.72 30.36
C LYS A 698 -56.23 14.33 29.73
N ALA A 699 -55.44 14.10 28.67
CA ALA A 699 -55.39 12.80 27.96
C ALA A 699 -54.76 11.68 28.81
N LEU A 700 -54.05 12.00 29.86
CA LEU A 700 -53.43 11.09 30.82
C LEU A 700 -54.25 10.90 32.10
N LEU A 701 -55.23 11.77 32.36
CA LEU A 701 -56.10 11.66 33.52
C LEU A 701 -57.22 10.63 33.28
N PRO A 702 -57.60 9.84 34.31
CA PRO A 702 -58.75 8.93 34.19
C PRO A 702 -60.01 9.72 33.86
N LYS A 703 -60.81 9.20 32.92
CA LYS A 703 -62.10 9.81 32.60
C LYS A 703 -63.01 9.81 33.83
N PRO A 704 -63.70 10.92 34.15
CA PRO A 704 -64.66 10.94 35.22
C PRO A 704 -65.73 9.90 34.90
N LYS A 705 -66.06 9.01 35.87
CA LYS A 705 -67.16 8.05 35.75
C LYS A 705 -68.45 8.81 35.44
N THR A 706 -69.11 8.44 34.39
CA THR A 706 -70.47 8.95 34.04
C THR A 706 -71.45 8.60 35.15
N GLU A 707 -72.49 9.43 35.35
CA GLU A 707 -73.46 9.23 36.43
C GLU A 707 -74.22 7.88 36.34
N GLU A 708 -74.21 7.22 35.19
CA GLU A 708 -74.77 5.89 35.00
C GLU A 708 -73.94 4.74 35.64
N GLU A 709 -72.61 4.91 35.84
CA GLU A 709 -71.74 3.92 36.51
C GLU A 709 -71.71 4.09 38.06
N LYS A 710 -72.39 5.09 38.62
CA LYS A 710 -72.51 5.29 40.06
C LYS A 710 -73.70 4.55 40.68
N THR A 711 -74.57 3.92 39.85
CA THR A 711 -75.74 3.22 40.29
C THR A 711 -75.64 1.68 40.32
N GLU A 712 -74.44 1.15 39.95
CA GLU A 712 -74.17 -0.29 40.00
C GLU A 712 -72.90 -0.64 40.82
N ALA A 713 -72.73 -0.01 41.98
CA ALA A 713 -71.71 -0.48 42.93
C ALA A 713 -72.28 -0.51 44.37
#